data_cf02e864c571ff44cd72a7975144ae43
#
_entry.id   cf02e864c571ff44cd72a7975144ae43
#
_cell.length_a   1.000
_cell.length_b   1.000
_cell.length_c   1.000
_cell.angle_alpha   90.00
_cell.angle_beta   90.00
_cell.angle_gamma   90.00
#
_symmetry.space_group_name_H-M   'P 1'
#
loop_
_entity.id
_entity.type
_entity.pdbx_description
1 polymer ?
#
loop_
_entity_poly.entity_id
_entity_poly.type
_entity_poly.pdbx_seq_one_letter_code
_entity_poly.pdbx_strand_id
1 'polypeptide(L)'
;MSRTLSWGVIGTGLIASVFANGVKQSQTGTLVAVGSRSQAAADTFGEAWRIPHRYSRYEDVLADQSVQAVYLALPHPFHAEWAIKAAEAGKHVLCEKPIALNHAEAMAIVEAAQRHDVFLMEAYMYRCHPQTAKLLELIRSGMIGQVRVIQATFSFQADAHPESRLLNNALGGGGILDAGGYCTSMARLIAGAATGQAVAEPVQLAAVGHVGEMTHVDEYTIASLLFPDDIVAQLFTGVQVNGENVVRIFGSQGSILLPSPWLPRTGDDLSILVKKDQEPTIQRIAVDNTCDQFALEADTVAAYIDERQAPAMTWNDTLGNMKALDRWRAALGVVYEAEKPVRQTLPVHKRPLIARPGPSMKYGSIAGLEKPISRLVMGVDNQTSWPHASVMFDDFFEQGGTCFDTAYIYASGACEKMLGHWVKNRGIREQVVLLDKGAHTPHCNPQALVSQLEESLTRLQTDYVDIYMLHRDNPDIPVGEFMTVLNEHKHAGRMRIFGASNWSIERVEEANRWAAEHGMSGFSTMSNNFSLARMVDPVWAGCISASDARSRVWLTEHQMPLMPWSSQARGFFTGRANPNDHSDAELVRCWYSEDNFRRLERVNAMAKERGVLPINIALAYVLCQSFPTFPLIGPRLLSETRTSFPGLDIQLTPQEVRWLNLGD
;
A
#
# COMPACT_ATOMS: atom_id res chain seq x y z
N MET A 1 14.96 -34.44 -0.98
CA MET A 1 14.32 -34.76 0.31
C MET A 1 13.46 -33.56 0.67
N SER A 2 12.18 -33.75 0.98
CA SER A 2 11.34 -32.67 1.45
C SER A 2 11.91 -32.09 2.75
N ARG A 3 12.04 -30.78 2.83
CA ARG A 3 12.59 -30.06 4.01
C ARG A 3 11.57 -30.16 5.14
N THR A 4 11.96 -30.66 6.30
CA THR A 4 11.11 -30.66 7.50
C THR A 4 11.14 -29.25 8.11
N LEU A 5 9.96 -28.71 8.45
CA LEU A 5 9.77 -27.36 8.99
C LEU A 5 9.26 -27.42 10.43
N SER A 6 9.96 -26.76 11.33
CA SER A 6 9.62 -26.66 12.76
C SER A 6 8.69 -25.45 13.00
N TRP A 7 7.46 -25.74 13.42
CA TRP A 7 6.41 -24.73 13.60
C TRP A 7 6.27 -24.25 15.05
N GLY A 8 6.18 -22.94 15.21
CA GLY A 8 5.64 -22.29 16.40
C GLY A 8 4.20 -21.84 16.15
N VAL A 9 3.31 -22.04 17.10
CA VAL A 9 1.92 -21.59 17.03
C VAL A 9 1.73 -20.39 17.95
N ILE A 10 1.21 -19.28 17.42
CA ILE A 10 0.88 -18.06 18.18
C ILE A 10 -0.64 -17.94 18.27
N GLY A 11 -1.17 -18.18 19.48
CA GLY A 11 -2.59 -18.33 19.76
C GLY A 11 -3.00 -19.78 19.99
N THR A 12 -4.02 -20.00 20.82
CA THR A 12 -4.50 -21.33 21.26
C THR A 12 -6.01 -21.49 21.05
N GLY A 13 -6.55 -20.77 20.04
CA GLY A 13 -7.96 -20.84 19.66
C GLY A 13 -8.33 -22.05 18.83
N LEU A 14 -9.60 -22.13 18.41
CA LEU A 14 -10.12 -23.24 17.61
C LEU A 14 -9.29 -23.48 16.34
N ILE A 15 -9.01 -22.42 15.58
CA ILE A 15 -8.28 -22.54 14.31
C ILE A 15 -6.83 -23.02 14.52
N ALA A 16 -6.19 -22.62 15.64
CA ALA A 16 -4.88 -23.16 16.02
C ALA A 16 -4.93 -24.68 16.25
N SER A 17 -6.01 -25.19 16.85
CA SER A 17 -6.20 -26.63 17.03
C SER A 17 -6.42 -27.36 15.72
N VAL A 18 -7.15 -26.74 14.78
CA VAL A 18 -7.37 -27.31 13.44
C VAL A 18 -6.05 -27.37 12.67
N PHE A 19 -5.27 -26.29 12.68
CA PHE A 19 -3.94 -26.28 12.06
C PHE A 19 -2.99 -27.31 12.71
N ALA A 20 -2.98 -27.40 14.04
CA ALA A 20 -2.16 -28.39 14.74
C ALA A 20 -2.50 -29.83 14.33
N ASN A 21 -3.79 -30.12 14.09
CA ASN A 21 -4.22 -31.41 13.54
C ASN A 21 -3.72 -31.62 12.10
N GLY A 22 -3.76 -30.57 11.27
CA GLY A 22 -3.22 -30.62 9.91
C GLY A 22 -1.72 -30.89 9.90
N VAL A 23 -0.94 -30.17 10.71
CA VAL A 23 0.52 -30.39 10.82
C VAL A 23 0.86 -31.82 11.23
N LYS A 24 0.05 -32.46 12.08
CA LYS A 24 0.24 -33.91 12.41
C LYS A 24 0.10 -34.83 11.20
N GLN A 25 -0.65 -34.45 10.19
CA GLN A 25 -0.87 -35.18 8.94
C GLN A 25 0.05 -34.71 7.82
N SER A 26 0.74 -33.60 8.00
CA SER A 26 1.72 -33.04 7.07
C SER A 26 2.93 -33.93 6.94
N GLN A 27 3.51 -33.97 5.74
CA GLN A 27 4.74 -34.73 5.45
C GLN A 27 6.00 -33.98 5.87
N THR A 28 5.89 -32.67 6.10
CA THR A 28 7.02 -31.75 6.30
C THR A 28 6.95 -30.95 7.60
N GLY A 29 5.82 -30.96 8.32
CA GLY A 29 5.60 -30.13 9.49
C GLY A 29 5.86 -30.85 10.83
N THR A 30 6.45 -30.13 11.80
CA THR A 30 6.54 -30.58 13.21
C THR A 30 6.24 -29.40 14.12
N LEU A 31 5.34 -29.59 15.10
CA LEU A 31 5.03 -28.55 16.12
C LEU A 31 6.09 -28.57 17.22
N VAL A 32 6.80 -27.47 17.45
CA VAL A 32 7.86 -27.38 18.46
C VAL A 32 7.59 -26.38 19.57
N ALA A 33 6.81 -25.33 19.30
CA ALA A 33 6.51 -24.29 20.28
C ALA A 33 5.06 -23.79 20.18
N VAL A 34 4.51 -23.34 21.30
CA VAL A 34 3.22 -22.63 21.35
C VAL A 34 3.29 -21.46 22.31
N GLY A 35 2.70 -20.33 21.89
CA GLY A 35 2.53 -19.14 22.72
C GLY A 35 1.08 -18.79 22.95
N SER A 36 0.75 -18.41 24.18
CA SER A 36 -0.55 -17.89 24.56
C SER A 36 -0.39 -16.72 25.54
N ARG A 37 -1.46 -15.95 25.77
CA ARG A 37 -1.47 -14.85 26.78
C ARG A 37 -1.50 -15.37 28.23
N SER A 38 -1.68 -16.67 28.44
CA SER A 38 -1.57 -17.29 29.75
C SER A 38 -0.82 -18.62 29.65
N GLN A 39 -0.02 -18.93 30.65
CA GLN A 39 0.72 -20.19 30.74
C GLN A 39 -0.22 -21.39 30.75
N ALA A 40 -1.31 -21.33 31.50
CA ALA A 40 -2.28 -22.41 31.58
C ALA A 40 -2.88 -22.77 30.20
N ALA A 41 -3.20 -21.77 29.36
CA ALA A 41 -3.69 -22.02 28.00
C ALA A 41 -2.60 -22.59 27.09
N ALA A 42 -1.35 -22.14 27.23
CA ALA A 42 -0.21 -22.70 26.49
C ALA A 42 0.05 -24.16 26.91
N ASP A 43 -0.03 -24.47 28.21
CA ASP A 43 0.18 -25.82 28.74
C ASP A 43 -0.94 -26.77 28.27
N THR A 44 -2.21 -26.35 28.39
CA THR A 44 -3.35 -27.15 27.92
C THR A 44 -3.23 -27.48 26.44
N PHE A 45 -2.93 -26.50 25.61
CA PHE A 45 -2.74 -26.69 24.18
C PHE A 45 -1.51 -27.54 23.89
N GLY A 46 -0.38 -27.25 24.55
CA GLY A 46 0.88 -28.00 24.39
C GLY A 46 0.76 -29.45 24.79
N GLU A 47 -0.01 -29.79 25.82
CA GLU A 47 -0.32 -31.19 26.23
C GLU A 47 -1.16 -31.90 25.19
N ALA A 48 -2.24 -31.27 24.72
CA ALA A 48 -3.13 -31.85 23.73
C ALA A 48 -2.40 -32.20 22.41
N TRP A 49 -1.48 -31.36 21.99
CA TRP A 49 -0.76 -31.50 20.74
C TRP A 49 0.68 -32.01 20.88
N ARG A 50 1.14 -32.32 22.12
CA ARG A 50 2.48 -32.81 22.47
C ARG A 50 3.59 -31.83 22.03
N ILE A 51 3.36 -30.54 22.22
CA ILE A 51 4.32 -29.50 21.91
C ILE A 51 5.28 -29.31 23.10
N PRO A 52 6.61 -29.40 22.87
CA PRO A 52 7.58 -29.37 23.96
C PRO A 52 7.74 -28.00 24.60
N HIS A 53 7.79 -26.91 23.79
CA HIS A 53 8.05 -25.57 24.29
C HIS A 53 6.74 -24.80 24.41
N ARG A 54 6.44 -24.28 25.62
CA ARG A 54 5.16 -23.64 25.94
C ARG A 54 5.41 -22.31 26.63
N TYR A 55 4.91 -21.23 26.04
CA TYR A 55 5.22 -19.88 26.44
C TYR A 55 3.98 -19.06 26.79
N SER A 56 4.06 -18.26 27.86
CA SER A 56 3.03 -17.31 28.24
C SER A 56 3.13 -15.95 27.51
N ARG A 57 4.12 -15.81 26.63
CA ARG A 57 4.35 -14.63 25.82
C ARG A 57 4.67 -15.03 24.38
N TYR A 58 4.16 -14.26 23.44
CA TYR A 58 4.38 -14.52 22.01
C TYR A 58 5.83 -14.23 21.59
N GLU A 59 6.47 -13.22 22.22
CA GLU A 59 7.87 -12.88 21.98
C GLU A 59 8.81 -14.08 22.25
N ASP A 60 8.50 -14.91 23.26
CA ASP A 60 9.33 -16.04 23.62
C ASP A 60 9.28 -17.14 22.53
N VAL A 61 8.14 -17.29 21.82
CA VAL A 61 8.05 -18.16 20.63
C VAL A 61 8.95 -17.63 19.51
N LEU A 62 8.97 -16.32 19.31
CA LEU A 62 9.81 -15.68 18.28
C LEU A 62 11.31 -15.77 18.62
N ALA A 63 11.66 -15.75 19.90
CA ALA A 63 13.04 -15.88 20.37
C ALA A 63 13.55 -17.35 20.34
N ASP A 64 12.66 -18.33 20.29
CA ASP A 64 13.02 -19.74 20.28
C ASP A 64 13.74 -20.12 18.97
N GLN A 65 15.00 -20.58 19.11
CA GLN A 65 15.85 -20.93 17.97
C GLN A 65 15.41 -22.23 17.28
N SER A 66 14.62 -23.07 17.92
CA SER A 66 14.06 -24.29 17.31
C SER A 66 12.89 -24.00 16.36
N VAL A 67 12.26 -22.82 16.47
CA VAL A 67 11.15 -22.37 15.61
C VAL A 67 11.71 -21.80 14.32
N GLN A 68 11.31 -22.36 13.19
CA GLN A 68 11.65 -21.86 11.84
C GLN A 68 10.50 -21.04 11.23
N ALA A 69 9.27 -21.52 11.38
CA ALA A 69 8.07 -20.87 10.90
C ALA A 69 7.05 -20.69 12.02
N VAL A 70 6.26 -19.64 11.94
CA VAL A 70 5.15 -19.39 12.86
C VAL A 70 3.81 -19.40 12.13
N TYR A 71 2.83 -20.02 12.77
CA TYR A 71 1.43 -19.90 12.39
C TYR A 71 0.73 -18.91 13.32
N LEU A 72 0.18 -17.84 12.75
CA LEU A 72 -0.50 -16.78 13.50
C LEU A 72 -2.00 -17.04 13.53
N ALA A 73 -2.52 -17.47 14.67
CA ALA A 73 -3.93 -17.80 14.91
C ALA A 73 -4.57 -16.82 15.91
N LEU A 74 -4.51 -15.52 15.58
CA LEU A 74 -4.96 -14.42 16.41
C LEU A 74 -6.23 -13.78 15.83
N PRO A 75 -6.96 -12.92 16.60
CA PRO A 75 -7.95 -12.01 16.02
C PRO A 75 -7.31 -11.00 15.06
N HIS A 76 -8.06 -10.60 14.03
CA HIS A 76 -7.59 -9.81 12.89
C HIS A 76 -6.73 -8.57 13.24
N PRO A 77 -7.08 -7.73 14.25
CA PRO A 77 -6.30 -6.54 14.57
C PRO A 77 -4.88 -6.79 15.08
N PHE A 78 -4.55 -8.05 15.41
CA PHE A 78 -3.24 -8.43 15.94
C PHE A 78 -2.34 -9.09 14.87
N HIS A 79 -2.88 -9.40 13.69
CA HIS A 79 -2.13 -10.06 12.64
C HIS A 79 -0.93 -9.23 12.19
N ALA A 80 -1.14 -7.96 11.89
CA ALA A 80 -0.08 -7.10 11.37
C ALA A 80 1.07 -6.92 12.37
N GLU A 81 0.76 -6.65 13.63
CA GLU A 81 1.77 -6.54 14.69
C GLU A 81 2.65 -7.79 14.75
N TRP A 82 2.02 -8.97 14.86
CA TRP A 82 2.76 -10.21 15.10
C TRP A 82 3.42 -10.77 13.84
N ALA A 83 2.86 -10.55 12.66
CA ALA A 83 3.50 -10.92 11.40
C ALA A 83 4.79 -10.09 11.16
N ILE A 84 4.74 -8.78 11.44
CA ILE A 84 5.92 -7.91 11.35
C ILE A 84 6.99 -8.34 12.36
N LYS A 85 6.63 -8.52 13.63
CA LYS A 85 7.57 -8.99 14.68
C LYS A 85 8.17 -10.36 14.36
N ALA A 86 7.39 -11.27 13.78
CA ALA A 86 7.87 -12.58 13.35
C ALA A 86 8.90 -12.46 12.21
N ALA A 87 8.60 -11.65 11.20
CA ALA A 87 9.53 -11.38 10.10
C ALA A 87 10.85 -10.77 10.61
N GLU A 88 10.78 -9.79 11.50
CA GLU A 88 11.95 -9.15 12.13
C GLU A 88 12.79 -10.14 12.97
N ALA A 89 12.14 -11.14 13.56
CA ALA A 89 12.83 -12.24 14.28
C ALA A 89 13.40 -13.31 13.32
N GLY A 90 13.30 -13.11 12.00
CA GLY A 90 13.77 -14.05 10.98
C GLY A 90 12.92 -15.32 10.88
N LYS A 91 11.66 -15.29 11.36
CA LYS A 91 10.74 -16.42 11.26
C LYS A 91 9.91 -16.33 9.98
N HIS A 92 9.76 -17.45 9.29
CA HIS A 92 8.79 -17.58 8.20
C HIS A 92 7.38 -17.50 8.77
N VAL A 93 6.43 -16.97 8.00
CA VAL A 93 5.08 -16.65 8.51
C VAL A 93 4.00 -17.28 7.65
N LEU A 94 3.12 -18.03 8.27
CA LEU A 94 1.79 -18.37 7.78
C LEU A 94 0.78 -17.62 8.67
N CYS A 95 0.09 -16.65 8.10
CA CYS A 95 -0.82 -15.79 8.85
C CYS A 95 -2.26 -16.10 8.49
N GLU A 96 -3.11 -16.33 9.50
CA GLU A 96 -4.55 -16.53 9.29
C GLU A 96 -5.18 -15.40 8.49
N LYS A 97 -6.18 -15.78 7.74
CA LYS A 97 -6.98 -14.88 6.92
C LYS A 97 -8.03 -14.10 7.75
N PRO A 98 -8.37 -12.89 7.34
CA PRO A 98 -7.60 -12.06 6.42
C PRO A 98 -6.26 -11.68 7.06
N ILE A 99 -5.24 -11.49 6.23
CA ILE A 99 -3.87 -11.23 6.71
C ILE A 99 -3.77 -10.01 7.63
N ALA A 100 -4.69 -9.04 7.48
CA ALA A 100 -4.76 -7.80 8.25
C ALA A 100 -6.18 -7.24 8.26
N LEU A 101 -6.41 -6.12 8.95
CA LEU A 101 -7.69 -5.39 8.92
C LEU A 101 -7.95 -4.67 7.60
N ASN A 102 -6.88 -4.24 6.92
CA ASN A 102 -6.97 -3.43 5.71
C ASN A 102 -5.72 -3.62 4.83
N HIS A 103 -5.81 -3.12 3.60
CA HIS A 103 -4.74 -3.18 2.61
C HIS A 103 -3.43 -2.50 3.09
N ALA A 104 -3.52 -1.41 3.85
CA ALA A 104 -2.33 -0.71 4.32
C ALA A 104 -1.52 -1.54 5.32
N GLU A 105 -2.17 -2.19 6.26
CA GLU A 105 -1.54 -3.13 7.19
C GLU A 105 -0.95 -4.34 6.44
N ALA A 106 -1.66 -4.85 5.43
CA ALA A 106 -1.14 -5.94 4.58
C ALA A 106 0.13 -5.52 3.83
N MET A 107 0.20 -4.28 3.31
CA MET A 107 1.43 -3.74 2.73
C MET A 107 2.59 -3.75 3.73
N ALA A 108 2.34 -3.32 4.98
CA ALA A 108 3.38 -3.31 6.01
C ALA A 108 3.90 -4.72 6.35
N ILE A 109 3.02 -5.72 6.37
CA ILE A 109 3.41 -7.13 6.58
C ILE A 109 4.29 -7.63 5.43
N VAL A 110 3.84 -7.41 4.19
CA VAL A 110 4.59 -7.84 2.98
C VAL A 110 5.95 -7.14 2.92
N GLU A 111 6.00 -5.85 3.22
CA GLU A 111 7.26 -5.09 3.25
C GLU A 111 8.22 -5.60 4.32
N ALA A 112 7.70 -5.97 5.51
CA ALA A 112 8.51 -6.57 6.57
C ALA A 112 9.07 -7.94 6.14
N ALA A 113 8.25 -8.81 5.55
CA ALA A 113 8.68 -10.10 5.05
C ALA A 113 9.77 -9.97 3.98
N GLN A 114 9.59 -9.05 3.05
CA GLN A 114 10.56 -8.78 1.99
C GLN A 114 11.88 -8.21 2.52
N ARG A 115 11.82 -7.29 3.49
CA ARG A 115 13.01 -6.67 4.10
C ARG A 115 13.85 -7.66 4.89
N HIS A 116 13.21 -8.61 5.57
CA HIS A 116 13.88 -9.59 6.41
C HIS A 116 14.12 -10.92 5.69
N ASP A 117 13.86 -11.00 4.39
CA ASP A 117 14.07 -12.17 3.54
C ASP A 117 13.42 -13.45 4.11
N VAL A 118 12.17 -13.35 4.60
CA VAL A 118 11.41 -14.47 5.14
C VAL A 118 10.23 -14.84 4.25
N PHE A 119 9.81 -16.09 4.32
CA PHE A 119 8.60 -16.54 3.65
C PHE A 119 7.36 -15.95 4.34
N LEU A 120 6.38 -15.53 3.55
CA LEU A 120 5.07 -15.09 4.02
C LEU A 120 3.98 -15.63 3.10
N MET A 121 2.94 -16.22 3.69
CA MET A 121 1.71 -16.60 3.00
C MET A 121 0.48 -16.29 3.86
N GLU A 122 -0.59 -15.80 3.25
CA GLU A 122 -1.91 -15.69 3.86
C GLU A 122 -2.63 -17.05 3.81
N ALA A 123 -3.21 -17.46 4.93
CA ALA A 123 -3.71 -18.82 5.15
C ALA A 123 -5.12 -19.03 4.57
N TYR A 124 -5.24 -19.03 3.25
CA TYR A 124 -6.42 -19.51 2.54
C TYR A 124 -6.21 -20.98 2.13
N MET A 125 -6.42 -21.92 3.04
CA MET A 125 -6.11 -23.32 2.88
C MET A 125 -6.72 -23.96 1.62
N TYR A 126 -7.93 -23.54 1.18
CA TYR A 126 -8.55 -24.05 -0.05
C TYR A 126 -7.73 -23.78 -1.31
N ARG A 127 -6.85 -22.74 -1.29
CA ARG A 127 -5.96 -22.39 -2.39
C ARG A 127 -4.86 -23.45 -2.62
N CYS A 128 -4.49 -24.16 -1.56
CA CYS A 128 -3.52 -25.24 -1.61
C CYS A 128 -4.17 -26.60 -1.98
N HIS A 129 -5.50 -26.66 -2.06
CA HIS A 129 -6.23 -27.90 -2.28
C HIS A 129 -6.31 -28.27 -3.78
N PRO A 130 -6.21 -29.58 -4.16
CA PRO A 130 -6.32 -30.04 -5.55
C PRO A 130 -7.60 -29.61 -6.27
N GLN A 131 -8.73 -29.41 -5.55
CA GLN A 131 -9.97 -28.91 -6.14
C GLN A 131 -9.80 -27.56 -6.82
N THR A 132 -9.08 -26.64 -6.18
CA THR A 132 -8.80 -25.31 -6.77
C THR A 132 -7.93 -25.43 -8.02
N ALA A 133 -6.86 -26.24 -7.96
CA ALA A 133 -6.01 -26.47 -9.13
C ALA A 133 -6.80 -27.08 -10.30
N LYS A 134 -7.67 -28.05 -10.02
CA LYS A 134 -8.51 -28.68 -11.04
C LYS A 134 -9.53 -27.73 -11.63
N LEU A 135 -10.14 -26.87 -10.81
CA LEU A 135 -11.04 -25.81 -11.30
C LEU A 135 -10.33 -24.90 -12.31
N LEU A 136 -9.13 -24.44 -11.99
CA LEU A 136 -8.37 -23.53 -12.86
C LEU A 136 -7.95 -24.21 -14.17
N GLU A 137 -7.61 -25.50 -14.12
CA GLU A 137 -7.34 -26.32 -15.32
C GLU A 137 -8.56 -26.34 -16.24
N LEU A 138 -9.77 -26.60 -15.69
CA LEU A 138 -11.01 -26.65 -16.46
C LEU A 138 -11.35 -25.29 -17.11
N ILE A 139 -11.15 -24.19 -16.39
CA ILE A 139 -11.38 -22.85 -16.93
C ILE A 139 -10.39 -22.55 -18.07
N ARG A 140 -9.09 -22.77 -17.84
CA ARG A 140 -8.04 -22.52 -18.84
C ARG A 140 -8.16 -23.40 -20.09
N SER A 141 -8.71 -24.60 -19.94
CA SER A 141 -8.99 -25.49 -21.08
C SER A 141 -10.16 -25.06 -21.96
N GLY A 142 -10.91 -24.02 -21.53
CA GLY A 142 -12.11 -23.56 -22.23
C GLY A 142 -13.32 -24.51 -22.09
N MET A 143 -13.37 -25.34 -21.05
CA MET A 143 -14.39 -26.38 -20.84
C MET A 143 -15.83 -25.85 -20.95
N ILE A 144 -16.07 -24.60 -20.58
CA ILE A 144 -17.38 -23.90 -20.63
C ILE A 144 -17.38 -22.71 -21.58
N GLY A 145 -16.39 -22.61 -22.47
CA GLY A 145 -16.17 -21.44 -23.32
C GLY A 145 -15.66 -20.22 -22.53
N GLN A 146 -16.01 -19.03 -22.98
CA GLN A 146 -15.66 -17.78 -22.29
C GLN A 146 -16.44 -17.63 -20.98
N VAL A 147 -15.75 -17.43 -19.86
CA VAL A 147 -16.38 -17.12 -18.57
C VAL A 147 -17.09 -15.76 -18.65
N ARG A 148 -18.32 -15.67 -18.20
CA ARG A 148 -19.16 -14.46 -18.21
C ARG A 148 -19.60 -14.04 -16.81
N VAL A 149 -20.10 -15.00 -16.01
CA VAL A 149 -20.63 -14.71 -14.67
C VAL A 149 -20.03 -15.67 -13.64
N ILE A 150 -19.63 -15.13 -12.50
CA ILE A 150 -19.14 -15.85 -11.33
C ILE A 150 -20.10 -15.57 -10.18
N GLN A 151 -20.58 -16.59 -9.50
CA GLN A 151 -21.32 -16.45 -8.24
C GLN A 151 -20.57 -17.21 -7.16
N ALA A 152 -20.21 -16.53 -6.07
CA ALA A 152 -19.55 -17.14 -4.93
C ALA A 152 -20.25 -16.74 -3.64
N THR A 153 -20.61 -17.74 -2.83
CA THR A 153 -21.33 -17.53 -1.58
C THR A 153 -20.66 -18.26 -0.45
N PHE A 154 -20.44 -17.52 0.65
CA PHE A 154 -20.00 -18.09 1.91
C PHE A 154 -20.66 -17.33 3.06
N SER A 155 -21.59 -17.97 3.74
CA SER A 155 -22.31 -17.37 4.86
C SER A 155 -22.78 -18.44 5.84
N PHE A 156 -22.92 -18.06 7.10
CA PHE A 156 -23.40 -18.92 8.18
C PHE A 156 -24.06 -18.08 9.28
N GLN A 157 -24.94 -18.71 10.03
CA GLN A 157 -25.54 -18.12 11.23
C GLN A 157 -24.60 -18.38 12.42
N ALA A 158 -23.89 -17.35 12.88
CA ALA A 158 -23.15 -17.39 14.12
C ALA A 158 -24.07 -17.20 15.33
N ASP A 159 -23.61 -17.66 16.50
CA ASP A 159 -24.30 -17.34 17.75
C ASP A 159 -24.34 -15.82 17.95
N ALA A 160 -25.55 -15.30 18.17
CA ALA A 160 -25.80 -13.86 18.30
C ALA A 160 -25.37 -13.30 19.67
N HIS A 161 -24.19 -13.69 20.15
CA HIS A 161 -23.62 -13.16 21.37
C HIS A 161 -22.80 -11.92 21.06
N PRO A 162 -23.11 -10.73 21.65
CA PRO A 162 -22.42 -9.47 21.31
C PRO A 162 -20.89 -9.50 21.55
N GLU A 163 -20.42 -10.36 22.44
CA GLU A 163 -18.98 -10.56 22.69
C GLU A 163 -18.31 -11.53 21.73
N SER A 164 -19.08 -12.16 20.83
CA SER A 164 -18.52 -13.00 19.79
C SER A 164 -17.57 -12.20 18.91
N ARG A 165 -16.38 -12.72 18.62
CA ARG A 165 -15.42 -12.11 17.69
C ARG A 165 -16.08 -11.69 16.37
N LEU A 166 -17.02 -12.51 15.88
CA LEU A 166 -17.69 -12.29 14.61
C LEU A 166 -18.61 -11.07 14.58
N LEU A 167 -19.11 -10.63 15.73
CA LEU A 167 -19.98 -9.47 15.87
C LEU A 167 -19.31 -8.28 16.59
N ASN A 168 -18.01 -8.38 16.85
CA ASN A 168 -17.25 -7.37 17.57
C ASN A 168 -16.44 -6.50 16.59
N ASN A 169 -16.86 -5.25 16.42
CA ASN A 169 -16.19 -4.28 15.57
C ASN A 169 -14.72 -4.05 15.98
N ALA A 170 -14.42 -4.00 17.29
CA ALA A 170 -13.05 -3.81 17.77
C ALA A 170 -12.11 -4.99 17.46
N LEU A 171 -12.68 -6.15 17.13
CA LEU A 171 -11.94 -7.35 16.73
C LEU A 171 -11.99 -7.62 15.20
N GLY A 172 -12.49 -6.67 14.40
CA GLY A 172 -12.58 -6.83 12.95
C GLY A 172 -13.63 -7.86 12.56
N GLY A 173 -14.78 -7.89 13.26
CA GLY A 173 -15.90 -8.80 12.94
C GLY A 173 -16.59 -8.44 11.65
N GLY A 174 -17.63 -9.20 11.31
CA GLY A 174 -18.43 -9.05 10.10
C GLY A 174 -18.16 -10.11 9.05
N GLY A 175 -19.08 -10.23 8.11
CA GLY A 175 -19.06 -11.24 7.06
C GLY A 175 -17.95 -10.99 6.03
N ILE A 176 -17.66 -9.74 5.68
CA ILE A 176 -16.69 -9.39 4.62
C ILE A 176 -15.30 -9.93 4.96
N LEU A 177 -14.79 -9.65 6.15
CA LEU A 177 -13.45 -10.11 6.54
C LEU A 177 -13.42 -11.60 6.90
N ASP A 178 -14.50 -12.15 7.49
CA ASP A 178 -14.48 -13.55 7.93
C ASP A 178 -14.70 -14.55 6.78
N ALA A 179 -15.68 -14.33 5.94
CA ALA A 179 -16.09 -15.24 4.86
C ALA A 179 -16.06 -14.60 3.45
N GLY A 180 -16.27 -13.29 3.34
CA GLY A 180 -16.25 -12.56 2.06
C GLY A 180 -14.88 -12.58 1.39
N GLY A 181 -13.81 -12.64 2.18
CA GLY A 181 -12.45 -12.81 1.68
C GLY A 181 -12.27 -14.06 0.82
N TYR A 182 -12.92 -15.16 1.15
CA TYR A 182 -12.94 -16.39 0.33
C TYR A 182 -13.63 -16.15 -1.01
N CYS A 183 -14.82 -15.52 -0.98
CA CYS A 183 -15.60 -15.22 -2.19
C CYS A 183 -14.82 -14.30 -3.14
N THR A 184 -14.18 -13.27 -2.59
CA THR A 184 -13.39 -12.29 -3.34
C THR A 184 -12.15 -12.95 -3.93
N SER A 185 -11.39 -13.70 -3.13
CA SER A 185 -10.19 -14.43 -3.55
C SER A 185 -10.51 -15.42 -4.68
N MET A 186 -11.62 -16.19 -4.57
CA MET A 186 -12.04 -17.14 -5.59
C MET A 186 -12.47 -16.43 -6.88
N ALA A 187 -13.25 -15.36 -6.79
CA ALA A 187 -13.69 -14.62 -7.98
C ALA A 187 -12.51 -14.02 -8.75
N ARG A 188 -11.52 -13.43 -8.04
CA ARG A 188 -10.29 -12.89 -8.63
C ARG A 188 -9.45 -13.98 -9.30
N LEU A 189 -9.37 -15.16 -8.67
CA LEU A 189 -8.64 -16.31 -9.19
C LEU A 189 -9.29 -16.87 -10.49
N ILE A 190 -10.64 -17.01 -10.49
CA ILE A 190 -11.39 -17.49 -11.65
C ILE A 190 -11.28 -16.49 -12.81
N ALA A 191 -11.48 -15.20 -12.55
CA ALA A 191 -11.36 -14.16 -13.56
C ALA A 191 -9.93 -14.09 -14.14
N GLY A 192 -8.90 -14.25 -13.30
CA GLY A 192 -7.52 -14.35 -13.74
C GLY A 192 -7.30 -15.55 -14.66
N ALA A 193 -7.74 -16.74 -14.27
CA ALA A 193 -7.61 -17.95 -15.08
C ALA A 193 -8.31 -17.81 -16.45
N ALA A 194 -9.47 -17.14 -16.49
CA ALA A 194 -10.23 -16.90 -17.70
C ALA A 194 -9.55 -15.90 -18.67
N THR A 195 -8.78 -14.95 -18.13
CA THR A 195 -8.04 -13.92 -18.89
C THR A 195 -6.56 -14.27 -19.12
N GLY A 196 -6.13 -15.50 -18.76
CA GLY A 196 -4.75 -15.96 -18.91
C GLY A 196 -3.78 -15.38 -17.87
N GLN A 197 -4.28 -14.84 -16.77
CA GLN A 197 -3.52 -14.26 -15.66
C GLN A 197 -3.53 -15.18 -14.43
N ALA A 198 -2.66 -14.94 -13.46
CA ALA A 198 -2.72 -15.63 -12.18
C ALA A 198 -3.98 -15.24 -11.40
N VAL A 199 -4.24 -13.95 -11.31
CA VAL A 199 -5.44 -13.33 -10.72
C VAL A 199 -5.84 -12.11 -11.53
N ALA A 200 -7.10 -11.67 -11.45
CA ALA A 200 -7.57 -10.41 -12.03
C ALA A 200 -8.10 -9.47 -10.95
N GLU A 201 -7.86 -8.17 -11.12
CA GLU A 201 -8.38 -7.15 -10.20
C GLU A 201 -9.73 -6.61 -10.70
N PRO A 202 -10.73 -6.42 -9.82
CA PRO A 202 -11.99 -5.85 -10.23
C PRO A 202 -11.84 -4.36 -10.55
N VAL A 203 -12.28 -3.97 -11.75
CA VAL A 203 -12.28 -2.57 -12.22
C VAL A 203 -13.39 -1.77 -11.55
N GLN A 204 -14.53 -2.42 -11.26
CA GLN A 204 -15.65 -1.82 -10.52
C GLN A 204 -16.11 -2.75 -9.39
N LEU A 205 -16.63 -2.14 -8.32
CA LEU A 205 -17.25 -2.84 -7.21
C LEU A 205 -18.40 -1.97 -6.67
N ALA A 206 -19.58 -2.56 -6.51
CA ALA A 206 -20.71 -1.98 -5.82
C ALA A 206 -21.28 -3.00 -4.82
N ALA A 207 -21.73 -2.53 -3.67
CA ALA A 207 -22.26 -3.42 -2.65
C ALA A 207 -23.45 -2.80 -1.91
N VAL A 208 -24.31 -3.68 -1.39
CA VAL A 208 -25.39 -3.37 -0.46
C VAL A 208 -25.41 -4.43 0.63
N GLY A 209 -25.80 -4.05 1.84
CA GLY A 209 -25.85 -4.99 2.96
C GLY A 209 -26.45 -4.40 4.21
N HIS A 210 -26.56 -5.21 5.22
CA HIS A 210 -26.99 -4.83 6.56
C HIS A 210 -25.77 -4.69 7.48
N VAL A 211 -25.60 -3.49 8.00
CA VAL A 211 -24.64 -3.19 9.09
C VAL A 211 -25.44 -3.13 10.38
N GLY A 212 -25.12 -3.98 11.35
CA GLY A 212 -25.86 -4.05 12.61
C GLY A 212 -25.72 -2.76 13.42
N GLU A 213 -26.85 -2.22 13.92
CA GLU A 213 -26.87 -0.98 14.70
C GLU A 213 -26.06 -1.08 16.00
N MET A 214 -26.03 -2.25 16.63
CA MET A 214 -25.31 -2.49 17.87
C MET A 214 -23.90 -3.03 17.67
N THR A 215 -23.69 -3.78 16.60
CA THR A 215 -22.43 -4.47 16.29
C THR A 215 -21.48 -3.58 15.49
N HIS A 216 -22.02 -2.67 14.69
CA HIS A 216 -21.29 -1.81 13.74
C HIS A 216 -20.39 -2.62 12.76
N VAL A 217 -20.80 -3.87 12.47
CA VAL A 217 -20.16 -4.71 11.44
C VAL A 217 -21.18 -5.12 10.40
N ASP A 218 -20.72 -5.53 9.24
CA ASP A 218 -21.54 -6.12 8.18
C ASP A 218 -22.01 -7.51 8.60
N GLU A 219 -23.28 -7.65 8.92
CA GLU A 219 -23.88 -8.92 9.34
C GLU A 219 -24.20 -9.81 8.15
N TYR A 220 -24.66 -9.23 7.03
CA TYR A 220 -24.79 -9.87 5.72
C TYR A 220 -24.76 -8.84 4.59
N THR A 221 -24.16 -9.20 3.46
CA THR A 221 -23.96 -8.28 2.34
C THR A 221 -23.78 -9.01 1.01
N ILE A 222 -24.11 -8.30 -0.07
CA ILE A 222 -23.89 -8.72 -1.45
C ILE A 222 -23.03 -7.68 -2.14
N ALA A 223 -22.06 -8.13 -2.94
CA ALA A 223 -21.27 -7.28 -3.83
C ALA A 223 -21.37 -7.75 -5.28
N SER A 224 -21.37 -6.78 -6.19
CA SER A 224 -21.22 -7.00 -7.64
C SER A 224 -19.90 -6.41 -8.09
N LEU A 225 -19.09 -7.21 -8.80
CA LEU A 225 -17.77 -6.84 -9.30
C LEU A 225 -17.76 -6.95 -10.83
N LEU A 226 -17.07 -6.02 -11.48
CA LEU A 226 -16.72 -6.11 -12.90
C LEU A 226 -15.21 -6.32 -13.01
N PHE A 227 -14.80 -7.35 -13.72
CA PHE A 227 -13.42 -7.65 -14.06
C PHE A 227 -13.13 -7.30 -15.54
N PRO A 228 -11.85 -7.31 -15.97
CA PRO A 228 -11.50 -7.25 -17.39
C PRO A 228 -12.26 -8.30 -18.23
N ASP A 229 -12.38 -8.07 -19.52
CA ASP A 229 -13.12 -8.90 -20.48
C ASP A 229 -14.62 -9.07 -20.12
N ASP A 230 -15.18 -8.03 -19.46
CA ASP A 230 -16.59 -7.96 -19.06
C ASP A 230 -17.08 -9.12 -18.18
N ILE A 231 -16.18 -9.77 -17.44
CA ILE A 231 -16.54 -10.82 -16.49
C ILE A 231 -17.19 -10.17 -15.27
N VAL A 232 -18.44 -10.56 -14.97
CA VAL A 232 -19.21 -10.07 -13.81
C VAL A 232 -19.17 -11.09 -12.69
N ALA A 233 -18.95 -10.64 -11.44
CA ALA A 233 -19.11 -11.49 -10.27
C ALA A 233 -20.19 -10.97 -9.32
N GLN A 234 -20.94 -11.90 -8.72
CA GLN A 234 -21.87 -11.66 -7.62
C GLN A 234 -21.37 -12.44 -6.40
N LEU A 235 -21.05 -11.72 -5.33
CA LEU A 235 -20.56 -12.30 -4.08
C LEU A 235 -21.60 -12.11 -2.99
N PHE A 236 -21.83 -13.13 -2.19
CA PHE A 236 -22.69 -13.05 -1.01
C PHE A 236 -21.96 -13.60 0.21
N THR A 237 -21.96 -12.82 1.30
CA THR A 237 -21.36 -13.22 2.58
C THR A 237 -22.22 -12.75 3.74
N GLY A 238 -22.05 -13.42 4.88
CA GLY A 238 -22.73 -13.03 6.12
C GLY A 238 -22.36 -13.96 7.28
N VAL A 239 -22.46 -13.39 8.48
CA VAL A 239 -22.25 -14.10 9.77
C VAL A 239 -23.55 -14.21 10.59
N GLN A 240 -24.66 -13.67 10.06
CA GLN A 240 -25.99 -13.74 10.67
C GLN A 240 -27.07 -14.29 9.72
N VAL A 241 -26.65 -15.07 8.72
CA VAL A 241 -27.57 -15.71 7.78
C VAL A 241 -26.95 -17.00 7.22
N ASN A 242 -27.69 -18.09 7.24
CA ASN A 242 -27.29 -19.32 6.54
C ASN A 242 -27.61 -19.19 5.05
N GLY A 243 -26.60 -19.35 4.22
CA GLY A 243 -26.72 -19.41 2.77
C GLY A 243 -26.24 -20.73 2.19
N GLU A 244 -26.38 -20.88 0.89
CA GLU A 244 -25.80 -21.98 0.15
C GLU A 244 -24.30 -21.66 -0.12
N ASN A 245 -23.40 -22.47 0.44
CA ASN A 245 -21.95 -22.21 0.37
C ASN A 245 -21.35 -22.87 -0.87
N VAL A 246 -21.46 -22.22 -2.02
CA VAL A 246 -21.11 -22.75 -3.34
C VAL A 246 -20.39 -21.72 -4.21
N VAL A 247 -19.75 -22.21 -5.27
CA VAL A 247 -19.28 -21.40 -6.38
C VAL A 247 -19.94 -21.87 -7.69
N ARG A 248 -20.55 -20.96 -8.44
CA ARG A 248 -21.12 -21.19 -9.75
C ARG A 248 -20.42 -20.30 -10.79
N ILE A 249 -20.07 -20.88 -11.92
CA ILE A 249 -19.40 -20.19 -13.01
C ILE A 249 -20.19 -20.47 -14.29
N PHE A 250 -20.60 -19.41 -14.96
CA PHE A 250 -21.35 -19.49 -16.21
C PHE A 250 -20.49 -18.97 -17.36
N GLY A 251 -20.31 -19.83 -18.34
CA GLY A 251 -19.58 -19.50 -19.56
C GLY A 251 -20.50 -19.41 -20.78
N SER A 252 -19.91 -19.20 -21.95
CA SER A 252 -20.64 -19.11 -23.22
C SER A 252 -21.10 -20.45 -23.78
N GLN A 253 -20.65 -21.57 -23.21
CA GLN A 253 -20.95 -22.93 -23.68
C GLN A 253 -21.30 -23.90 -22.57
N GLY A 254 -21.54 -23.41 -21.35
CA GLY A 254 -21.88 -24.25 -20.22
C GLY A 254 -21.63 -23.59 -18.87
N SER A 255 -21.69 -24.38 -17.82
CA SER A 255 -21.46 -23.94 -16.46
C SER A 255 -20.69 -24.93 -15.63
N ILE A 256 -20.04 -24.40 -14.57
CA ILE A 256 -19.34 -25.20 -13.54
C ILE A 256 -19.97 -24.89 -12.18
N LEU A 257 -20.19 -25.93 -11.37
CA LEU A 257 -20.62 -25.81 -9.98
C LEU A 257 -19.62 -26.53 -9.06
N LEU A 258 -19.15 -25.82 -8.03
CA LEU A 258 -18.45 -26.39 -6.88
C LEU A 258 -19.40 -26.42 -5.69
N PRO A 259 -19.89 -27.58 -5.27
CA PRO A 259 -20.82 -27.69 -4.14
C PRO A 259 -20.19 -27.43 -2.77
N SER A 260 -18.88 -27.68 -2.61
CA SER A 260 -18.13 -27.52 -1.35
C SER A 260 -16.77 -26.87 -1.61
N PRO A 261 -16.73 -25.55 -1.90
CA PRO A 261 -15.49 -24.88 -2.32
C PRO A 261 -14.56 -24.48 -1.16
N TRP A 262 -15.08 -24.30 0.07
CA TRP A 262 -14.37 -23.55 1.11
C TRP A 262 -13.67 -24.43 2.15
N LEU A 263 -14.36 -25.46 2.65
CA LEU A 263 -13.93 -26.28 3.77
C LEU A 263 -14.00 -27.78 3.43
N PRO A 264 -13.25 -28.23 2.40
CA PRO A 264 -13.26 -29.64 2.01
C PRO A 264 -12.73 -30.50 3.17
N ARG A 265 -13.55 -31.45 3.65
CA ARG A 265 -13.12 -32.41 4.65
C ARG A 265 -12.58 -33.65 3.96
N THR A 266 -11.52 -34.23 4.49
CA THR A 266 -10.96 -35.50 3.99
C THR A 266 -12.05 -36.57 3.88
N GLY A 267 -12.20 -37.17 2.71
CA GLY A 267 -13.22 -38.16 2.40
C GLY A 267 -14.54 -37.62 1.88
N ASP A 268 -14.78 -36.28 1.88
CA ASP A 268 -15.96 -35.70 1.23
C ASP A 268 -15.91 -35.91 -0.30
N ASP A 269 -17.07 -36.01 -0.93
CA ASP A 269 -17.18 -35.95 -2.40
C ASP A 269 -17.02 -34.49 -2.88
N LEU A 270 -15.82 -34.16 -3.34
CA LEU A 270 -15.49 -32.84 -3.86
C LEU A 270 -15.58 -32.77 -5.39
N SER A 271 -16.46 -33.55 -6.01
CA SER A 271 -16.63 -33.52 -7.46
C SER A 271 -17.00 -32.11 -7.96
N ILE A 272 -16.30 -31.68 -9.01
CA ILE A 272 -16.66 -30.49 -9.78
C ILE A 272 -17.73 -30.90 -10.79
N LEU A 273 -18.85 -30.20 -10.81
CA LEU A 273 -19.96 -30.50 -11.70
C LEU A 273 -19.91 -29.59 -12.92
N VAL A 274 -19.75 -30.17 -14.10
CA VAL A 274 -19.70 -29.44 -15.37
C VAL A 274 -20.93 -29.78 -16.19
N LYS A 275 -21.65 -28.75 -16.63
CA LYS A 275 -22.76 -28.89 -17.58
C LYS A 275 -22.45 -28.10 -18.84
N LYS A 276 -22.38 -28.78 -19.99
CA LYS A 276 -22.32 -28.16 -21.30
C LYS A 276 -23.75 -27.95 -21.86
N ASP A 277 -23.96 -26.82 -22.53
CA ASP A 277 -25.30 -26.46 -23.02
C ASP A 277 -25.85 -27.45 -24.03
N GLN A 278 -24.99 -28.10 -24.81
CA GLN A 278 -25.37 -29.07 -25.83
C GLN A 278 -25.40 -30.53 -25.34
N GLU A 279 -25.03 -30.77 -24.08
CA GLU A 279 -25.00 -32.11 -23.47
C GLU A 279 -26.14 -32.25 -22.45
N PRO A 280 -26.98 -33.34 -22.49
CA PRO A 280 -28.08 -33.48 -21.55
C PRO A 280 -27.62 -33.83 -20.13
N THR A 281 -26.43 -34.38 -19.98
CA THR A 281 -25.90 -34.90 -18.72
C THR A 281 -24.91 -33.94 -18.05
N ILE A 282 -24.90 -33.93 -16.70
CA ILE A 282 -23.89 -33.24 -15.90
C ILE A 282 -22.69 -34.18 -15.77
N GLN A 283 -21.53 -33.73 -16.20
CA GLN A 283 -20.27 -34.42 -15.99
C GLN A 283 -19.80 -34.16 -14.55
N ARG A 284 -19.51 -35.24 -13.81
CA ARG A 284 -18.87 -35.18 -12.49
C ARG A 284 -17.38 -35.44 -12.66
N ILE A 285 -16.58 -34.45 -12.27
CA ILE A 285 -15.10 -34.55 -12.29
C ILE A 285 -14.64 -34.78 -10.86
N ALA A 286 -14.20 -36.00 -10.58
CA ALA A 286 -13.69 -36.35 -9.27
C ALA A 286 -12.38 -35.59 -8.94
N VAL A 287 -12.23 -35.20 -7.69
CA VAL A 287 -11.05 -34.55 -7.15
C VAL A 287 -10.49 -35.41 -6.03
N ASP A 288 -9.17 -35.60 -6.01
CA ASP A 288 -8.49 -36.29 -4.90
C ASP A 288 -8.64 -35.46 -3.61
N ASN A 289 -9.16 -36.09 -2.57
CA ASN A 289 -9.43 -35.49 -1.27
C ASN A 289 -8.96 -36.42 -0.15
N THR A 290 -7.76 -37.00 -0.31
CA THR A 290 -7.16 -37.93 0.67
C THR A 290 -6.32 -37.20 1.73
N CYS A 291 -5.94 -35.92 1.48
CA CYS A 291 -5.10 -35.14 2.37
C CYS A 291 -5.91 -34.01 3.05
N ASP A 292 -5.61 -33.74 4.31
CA ASP A 292 -6.16 -32.62 5.07
C ASP A 292 -5.68 -31.29 4.47
N GLN A 293 -6.59 -30.33 4.30
CA GLN A 293 -6.29 -29.04 3.66
C GLN A 293 -5.26 -28.20 4.43
N PHE A 294 -5.20 -28.29 5.75
CA PHE A 294 -4.19 -27.60 6.57
C PHE A 294 -2.85 -28.32 6.53
N ALA A 295 -2.85 -29.65 6.32
CA ALA A 295 -1.62 -30.39 6.01
C ALA A 295 -1.03 -29.94 4.66
N LEU A 296 -1.88 -29.84 3.63
CA LEU A 296 -1.47 -29.32 2.31
C LEU A 296 -0.94 -27.89 2.39
N GLU A 297 -1.53 -27.05 3.22
CA GLU A 297 -1.08 -25.68 3.45
C GLU A 297 0.31 -25.64 4.10
N ALA A 298 0.53 -26.41 5.16
CA ALA A 298 1.83 -26.52 5.81
C ALA A 298 2.91 -27.08 4.87
N ASP A 299 2.58 -28.09 4.07
CA ASP A 299 3.47 -28.68 3.06
C ASP A 299 3.76 -27.69 1.91
N THR A 300 2.79 -26.85 1.54
CA THR A 300 2.99 -25.77 0.56
C THR A 300 4.01 -24.75 1.06
N VAL A 301 3.93 -24.33 2.32
CA VAL A 301 4.93 -23.42 2.92
C VAL A 301 6.33 -24.04 2.85
N ALA A 302 6.47 -25.30 3.21
CA ALA A 302 7.76 -25.98 3.17
C ALA A 302 8.32 -26.13 1.75
N ALA A 303 7.44 -26.34 0.76
CA ALA A 303 7.83 -26.50 -0.64
C ALA A 303 8.37 -25.20 -1.28
N TYR A 304 7.82 -24.04 -0.87
CA TYR A 304 8.14 -22.74 -1.47
C TYR A 304 8.89 -21.78 -0.54
N ILE A 305 9.46 -22.31 0.55
CA ILE A 305 10.08 -21.47 1.58
C ILE A 305 11.26 -20.63 1.05
N ASP A 306 12.00 -21.15 0.09
CA ASP A 306 13.17 -20.49 -0.51
C ASP A 306 12.75 -19.43 -1.55
N GLU A 307 11.54 -19.50 -2.10
CA GLU A 307 10.93 -18.49 -2.98
C GLU A 307 10.28 -17.33 -2.21
N ARG A 308 10.22 -17.40 -0.88
CA ARG A 308 9.63 -16.41 0.04
C ARG A 308 8.11 -16.24 -0.07
N GLN A 309 7.46 -16.84 -1.04
CA GLN A 309 6.01 -16.86 -1.25
C GLN A 309 5.60 -18.09 -2.06
N ALA A 310 4.33 -18.48 -1.99
CA ALA A 310 3.82 -19.63 -2.73
C ALA A 310 2.92 -19.19 -3.90
N PRO A 311 2.92 -19.89 -5.04
CA PRO A 311 2.01 -19.62 -6.16
C PRO A 311 0.53 -19.74 -5.77
N ALA A 312 0.22 -20.53 -4.73
CA ALA A 312 -1.13 -20.69 -4.21
C ALA A 312 -1.71 -19.36 -3.69
N MET A 313 -0.89 -18.55 -3.03
CA MET A 313 -1.28 -17.23 -2.52
C MET A 313 -0.04 -16.32 -2.49
N THR A 314 0.17 -15.57 -3.55
CA THR A 314 1.32 -14.65 -3.66
C THR A 314 1.07 -13.35 -2.89
N TRP A 315 2.12 -12.59 -2.59
CA TRP A 315 2.00 -11.27 -1.95
C TRP A 315 1.10 -10.32 -2.74
N ASN A 316 1.21 -10.32 -4.07
CA ASN A 316 0.36 -9.48 -4.92
C ASN A 316 -1.11 -9.93 -4.85
N ASP A 317 -1.36 -11.23 -4.76
CA ASP A 317 -2.72 -11.76 -4.60
C ASP A 317 -3.33 -11.35 -3.25
N THR A 318 -2.58 -11.52 -2.16
CA THR A 318 -2.97 -11.04 -0.82
C THR A 318 -3.29 -9.54 -0.82
N LEU A 319 -2.41 -8.70 -1.37
CA LEU A 319 -2.63 -7.25 -1.45
C LEU A 319 -3.87 -6.90 -2.28
N GLY A 320 -4.05 -7.53 -3.44
CA GLY A 320 -5.22 -7.33 -4.28
C GLY A 320 -6.53 -7.76 -3.59
N ASN A 321 -6.49 -8.89 -2.87
CA ASN A 321 -7.65 -9.36 -2.10
C ASN A 321 -8.04 -8.36 -1.01
N MET A 322 -7.07 -7.91 -0.21
CA MET A 322 -7.31 -6.90 0.83
C MET A 322 -7.84 -5.58 0.26
N LYS A 323 -7.31 -5.13 -0.89
CA LYS A 323 -7.80 -3.94 -1.58
C LYS A 323 -9.26 -4.07 -2.02
N ALA A 324 -9.66 -5.23 -2.50
CA ALA A 324 -11.05 -5.50 -2.87
C ALA A 324 -11.98 -5.53 -1.64
N LEU A 325 -11.53 -6.13 -0.53
CA LEU A 325 -12.26 -6.14 0.74
C LEU A 325 -12.42 -4.72 1.32
N ASP A 326 -11.40 -3.88 1.26
CA ASP A 326 -11.50 -2.47 1.68
C ASP A 326 -12.54 -1.71 0.85
N ARG A 327 -12.57 -1.93 -0.48
CA ARG A 327 -13.59 -1.34 -1.36
C ARG A 327 -14.99 -1.84 -1.00
N TRP A 328 -15.14 -3.11 -0.66
CA TRP A 328 -16.43 -3.68 -0.25
C TRP A 328 -16.90 -3.07 1.07
N ARG A 329 -16.04 -3.01 2.10
CA ARG A 329 -16.34 -2.34 3.39
C ARG A 329 -16.69 -0.87 3.21
N ALA A 330 -15.92 -0.14 2.39
CA ALA A 330 -16.15 1.28 2.11
C ALA A 330 -17.52 1.54 1.47
N ALA A 331 -17.98 0.65 0.58
CA ALA A 331 -19.33 0.76 -0.04
C ALA A 331 -20.47 0.64 0.99
N LEU A 332 -20.23 0.00 2.14
CA LEU A 332 -21.19 -0.12 3.25
C LEU A 332 -20.94 0.89 4.38
N GLY A 333 -19.86 1.67 4.31
CA GLY A 333 -19.48 2.58 5.40
C GLY A 333 -18.94 1.87 6.66
N VAL A 334 -18.49 0.62 6.58
CA VAL A 334 -17.94 -0.13 7.72
C VAL A 334 -16.53 0.34 8.01
N VAL A 335 -16.32 0.87 9.23
CA VAL A 335 -15.02 1.30 9.78
C VAL A 335 -14.80 0.62 11.12
N TYR A 336 -13.66 -0.01 11.30
CA TYR A 336 -13.33 -0.65 12.57
C TYR A 336 -12.76 0.32 13.61
N GLU A 337 -13.06 0.08 14.89
CA GLU A 337 -12.51 0.89 16.00
C GLU A 337 -10.98 0.94 15.98
N ALA A 338 -10.33 -0.18 15.65
CA ALA A 338 -8.88 -0.26 15.58
C ALA A 338 -8.26 0.61 14.46
N GLU A 339 -9.03 1.02 13.46
CA GLU A 339 -8.60 1.87 12.35
C GLU A 339 -8.75 3.37 12.64
N LYS A 340 -9.39 3.76 13.74
CA LYS A 340 -9.60 5.17 14.07
C LYS A 340 -8.31 5.83 14.58
N PRO A 341 -8.01 7.09 14.20
CA PRO A 341 -6.79 7.79 14.62
C PRO A 341 -6.58 7.78 16.14
N VAL A 342 -7.64 7.92 16.91
CA VAL A 342 -7.63 7.92 18.38
C VAL A 342 -7.19 6.57 18.98
N ARG A 343 -7.28 5.48 18.23
CA ARG A 343 -6.85 4.14 18.63
C ARG A 343 -5.47 3.76 18.09
N GLN A 344 -5.05 4.37 17.00
CA GLN A 344 -3.76 4.11 16.36
C GLN A 344 -2.71 5.16 16.74
N THR A 345 -2.36 5.22 18.00
CA THR A 345 -1.34 6.15 18.53
C THR A 345 0.10 5.67 18.30
N LEU A 346 0.28 4.44 17.85
CA LEU A 346 1.56 3.82 17.52
C LEU A 346 1.52 3.26 16.09
N PRO A 347 2.68 3.07 15.45
CA PRO A 347 2.79 2.30 14.22
C PRO A 347 2.15 0.92 14.31
N VAL A 348 1.91 0.30 13.15
CA VAL A 348 1.27 -1.02 13.05
C VAL A 348 2.00 -2.09 13.90
N HIS A 349 3.32 -2.04 13.98
CA HIS A 349 4.14 -2.94 14.82
C HIS A 349 4.09 -2.65 16.34
N LYS A 350 3.28 -1.68 16.78
CA LYS A 350 3.02 -1.31 18.20
C LYS A 350 4.25 -0.90 19.02
N ARG A 351 5.29 -0.42 18.37
CA ARG A 351 6.47 0.21 19.04
C ARG A 351 6.49 1.71 18.76
N PRO A 352 7.22 2.52 19.56
CA PRO A 352 7.44 3.93 19.27
C PRO A 352 8.01 4.14 17.87
N LEU A 353 7.57 5.19 17.18
CA LEU A 353 8.12 5.57 15.87
C LEU A 353 9.50 6.16 16.04
N ILE A 354 10.51 5.51 15.48
CA ILE A 354 11.91 5.97 15.48
C ILE A 354 12.55 5.65 14.13
N ALA A 355 13.46 6.50 13.69
CA ALA A 355 14.26 6.20 12.52
C ALA A 355 15.11 4.93 12.75
N ARG A 356 15.17 4.06 11.73
CA ARG A 356 15.94 2.83 11.80
C ARG A 356 17.44 3.13 11.88
N PRO A 357 18.24 2.31 12.56
CA PRO A 357 19.69 2.48 12.59
C PRO A 357 20.29 2.45 11.16
N GLY A 358 21.13 3.45 10.84
CA GLY A 358 21.80 3.54 9.54
C GLY A 358 20.84 3.74 8.36
N PRO A 359 19.92 4.72 8.41
CA PRO A 359 18.97 4.94 7.33
C PRO A 359 19.71 5.29 6.04
N SER A 360 19.20 4.80 4.91
CA SER A 360 19.73 5.15 3.57
C SER A 360 19.42 6.58 3.15
N MET A 361 18.55 7.29 3.88
CA MET A 361 18.20 8.68 3.62
C MET A 361 19.42 9.58 3.75
N LYS A 362 19.58 10.50 2.80
CA LYS A 362 20.55 11.59 2.82
C LYS A 362 19.86 12.89 3.17
N TYR A 363 20.62 13.83 3.71
CA TYR A 363 20.09 15.10 4.17
C TYR A 363 20.79 16.27 3.48
N GLY A 364 20.10 17.40 3.44
CA GLY A 364 20.61 18.68 3.02
C GLY A 364 20.14 19.79 3.95
N SER A 365 20.48 21.02 3.60
CA SER A 365 20.04 22.23 4.33
C SER A 365 19.45 23.25 3.36
N ILE A 366 18.49 24.03 3.85
CA ILE A 366 17.97 25.22 3.18
C ILE A 366 18.19 26.41 4.12
N ALA A 367 18.70 27.51 3.61
CA ALA A 367 18.99 28.70 4.42
C ALA A 367 17.72 29.17 5.18
N GLY A 368 17.85 29.36 6.48
CA GLY A 368 16.76 29.73 7.37
C GLY A 368 15.98 28.57 7.99
N LEU A 369 16.30 27.31 7.65
CA LEU A 369 15.83 26.13 8.37
C LEU A 369 16.92 25.59 9.30
N GLU A 370 16.57 25.40 10.57
CA GLU A 370 17.48 24.78 11.56
C GLU A 370 17.48 23.24 11.47
N LYS A 371 16.37 22.66 11.04
CA LYS A 371 16.22 21.21 10.88
C LYS A 371 16.86 20.73 9.58
N PRO A 372 17.59 19.60 9.59
CA PRO A 372 18.03 18.97 8.35
C PRO A 372 16.82 18.46 7.56
N ILE A 373 16.83 18.66 6.26
CA ILE A 373 15.77 18.20 5.38
C ILE A 373 16.22 16.94 4.64
N SER A 374 15.36 15.91 4.63
CA SER A 374 15.63 14.70 3.85
C SER A 374 15.68 15.00 2.35
N ARG A 375 16.62 14.35 1.65
CA ARG A 375 16.82 14.56 0.20
C ARG A 375 15.64 14.04 -0.63
N LEU A 376 14.81 13.14 -0.10
CA LEU A 376 13.48 12.83 -0.64
C LEU A 376 12.43 13.50 0.24
N VAL A 377 11.37 14.01 -0.42
CA VAL A 377 10.23 14.65 0.24
C VAL A 377 8.99 13.82 -0.04
N MET A 378 8.22 13.47 1.01
CA MET A 378 6.97 12.74 0.87
C MET A 378 5.85 13.68 0.43
N GLY A 379 5.36 13.54 -0.81
CA GLY A 379 4.13 14.17 -1.25
C GLY A 379 2.90 13.47 -0.68
N VAL A 380 1.97 14.21 -0.08
CA VAL A 380 0.81 13.64 0.60
C VAL A 380 -0.52 13.85 -0.12
N ASP A 381 -0.49 14.31 -1.37
CA ASP A 381 -1.68 14.62 -2.19
C ASP A 381 -2.64 13.43 -2.41
N ASN A 382 -2.16 12.21 -2.23
CA ASN A 382 -2.89 10.96 -2.38
C ASN A 382 -3.22 10.26 -1.04
N GLN A 383 -2.94 10.90 0.11
CA GLN A 383 -3.12 10.34 1.46
C GLN A 383 -4.44 10.81 2.08
N THR A 384 -5.55 10.14 1.74
CA THR A 384 -6.91 10.56 2.11
C THR A 384 -7.59 9.67 3.15
N SER A 385 -7.02 8.51 3.48
CA SER A 385 -7.53 7.61 4.52
C SER A 385 -6.49 7.39 5.61
N TRP A 386 -6.95 7.34 6.87
CA TRP A 386 -6.05 7.22 8.03
C TRP A 386 -5.19 5.95 8.02
N PRO A 387 -5.72 4.73 7.80
CA PRO A 387 -4.88 3.54 7.81
C PRO A 387 -3.76 3.61 6.79
N HIS A 388 -4.07 4.10 5.57
CA HIS A 388 -3.08 4.23 4.50
C HIS A 388 -2.04 5.31 4.81
N ALA A 389 -2.48 6.52 5.16
CA ALA A 389 -1.59 7.64 5.49
C ALA A 389 -0.63 7.28 6.64
N SER A 390 -1.16 6.67 7.71
CA SER A 390 -0.38 6.27 8.88
C SER A 390 0.75 5.31 8.50
N VAL A 391 0.47 4.26 7.73
CA VAL A 391 1.46 3.27 7.32
C VAL A 391 2.52 3.86 6.38
N MET A 392 2.09 4.68 5.41
CA MET A 392 3.02 5.32 4.46
C MET A 392 3.96 6.31 5.14
N PHE A 393 3.44 7.11 6.07
CA PHE A 393 4.22 8.11 6.80
C PHE A 393 5.16 7.47 7.82
N ASP A 394 4.68 6.46 8.55
CA ASP A 394 5.50 5.69 9.50
C ASP A 394 6.70 5.06 8.79
N ASP A 395 6.49 4.36 7.67
CA ASP A 395 7.58 3.73 6.92
C ASP A 395 8.59 4.74 6.36
N PHE A 396 8.11 5.86 5.79
CA PHE A 396 8.99 6.90 5.28
C PHE A 396 9.84 7.53 6.40
N PHE A 397 9.23 7.82 7.55
CA PHE A 397 9.96 8.36 8.70
C PHE A 397 10.97 7.35 9.26
N GLU A 398 10.59 6.08 9.41
CA GLU A 398 11.50 5.03 9.87
C GLU A 398 12.71 4.85 8.95
N GLN A 399 12.56 5.12 7.66
CA GLN A 399 13.66 5.12 6.69
C GLN A 399 14.48 6.43 6.70
N GLY A 400 14.23 7.34 7.65
CA GLY A 400 14.93 8.61 7.84
C GLY A 400 14.32 9.80 7.09
N GLY A 401 13.14 9.65 6.49
CA GLY A 401 12.43 10.76 5.86
C GLY A 401 11.93 11.77 6.88
N THR A 402 12.26 13.04 6.69
CA THR A 402 11.87 14.11 7.62
C THR A 402 10.94 15.14 7.00
N CYS A 403 10.86 15.24 5.67
CA CYS A 403 10.09 16.29 5.00
C CYS A 403 8.81 15.74 4.34
N PHE A 404 7.69 16.38 4.66
CA PHE A 404 6.35 16.05 4.15
C PHE A 404 5.74 17.26 3.47
N ASP A 405 5.27 17.07 2.23
CA ASP A 405 4.71 18.10 1.37
C ASP A 405 3.20 17.98 1.27
N THR A 406 2.48 18.98 1.76
CA THR A 406 1.02 19.11 1.66
C THR A 406 0.59 20.41 1.02
N ALA A 407 -0.71 20.64 0.92
CA ALA A 407 -1.30 21.91 0.49
C ALA A 407 -2.75 22.04 0.96
N TYR A 408 -3.17 23.28 1.16
CA TYR A 408 -4.54 23.67 1.53
C TYR A 408 -5.62 22.99 0.70
N ILE A 409 -5.39 22.86 -0.62
CA ILE A 409 -6.38 22.34 -1.56
C ILE A 409 -6.39 20.80 -1.67
N TYR A 410 -5.36 20.08 -1.17
CA TYR A 410 -5.25 18.65 -1.39
C TYR A 410 -6.40 17.89 -0.71
N ALA A 411 -7.21 17.20 -1.54
CA ALA A 411 -8.42 16.50 -1.12
C ALA A 411 -9.32 17.39 -0.20
N SER A 412 -9.47 18.68 -0.52
CA SER A 412 -10.25 19.64 0.26
C SER A 412 -9.82 19.72 1.73
N GLY A 413 -8.50 19.62 1.99
CA GLY A 413 -7.90 19.69 3.32
C GLY A 413 -7.83 18.36 4.07
N ALA A 414 -8.27 17.24 3.48
CA ALA A 414 -8.17 15.93 4.13
C ALA A 414 -6.71 15.51 4.31
N CYS A 415 -5.82 15.81 3.34
CA CYS A 415 -4.41 15.48 3.43
C CYS A 415 -3.71 16.20 4.59
N GLU A 416 -3.99 17.50 4.80
CA GLU A 416 -3.47 18.25 5.94
C GLU A 416 -3.97 17.66 7.28
N LYS A 417 -5.25 17.29 7.36
CA LYS A 417 -5.82 16.65 8.55
C LYS A 417 -5.14 15.32 8.86
N MET A 418 -4.91 14.48 7.84
CA MET A 418 -4.21 13.20 8.02
C MET A 418 -2.78 13.40 8.51
N LEU A 419 -2.04 14.32 7.90
CA LEU A 419 -0.67 14.64 8.29
C LEU A 419 -0.61 15.23 9.71
N GLY A 420 -1.49 16.17 10.04
CA GLY A 420 -1.58 16.77 11.38
C GLY A 420 -1.92 15.74 12.46
N HIS A 421 -2.90 14.87 12.21
CA HIS A 421 -3.21 13.77 13.11
C HIS A 421 -2.02 12.83 13.32
N TRP A 422 -1.31 12.48 12.25
CA TRP A 422 -0.15 11.60 12.33
C TRP A 422 0.98 12.23 13.16
N VAL A 423 1.37 13.46 12.85
CA VAL A 423 2.44 14.18 13.58
C VAL A 423 2.13 14.28 15.07
N LYS A 424 0.88 14.62 15.40
CA LYS A 424 0.43 14.73 16.78
C LYS A 424 0.40 13.38 17.49
N ASN A 425 -0.17 12.35 16.86
CA ASN A 425 -0.27 11.02 17.44
C ASN A 425 1.10 10.38 17.71
N ARG A 426 2.07 10.64 16.83
CA ARG A 426 3.45 10.13 17.00
C ARG A 426 4.32 11.00 17.90
N GLY A 427 3.89 12.23 18.20
CA GLY A 427 4.64 13.17 19.04
C GLY A 427 5.97 13.63 18.42
N ILE A 428 6.02 13.79 17.10
CA ILE A 428 7.27 14.00 16.35
C ILE A 428 7.38 15.37 15.66
N ARG A 429 6.57 16.38 16.07
CA ARG A 429 6.57 17.69 15.39
C ARG A 429 7.97 18.30 15.22
N GLU A 430 8.82 18.17 16.22
CA GLU A 430 10.17 18.74 16.17
C GLU A 430 11.15 17.91 15.31
N GLN A 431 10.78 16.71 14.93
CA GLN A 431 11.61 15.81 14.13
C GLN A 431 11.27 15.88 12.62
N VAL A 432 10.17 16.56 12.27
CA VAL A 432 9.70 16.65 10.88
C VAL A 432 9.73 18.09 10.37
N VAL A 433 9.92 18.22 9.06
CA VAL A 433 9.79 19.44 8.29
C VAL A 433 8.44 19.39 7.57
N LEU A 434 7.53 20.27 7.93
CA LEU A 434 6.23 20.40 7.27
C LEU A 434 6.34 21.48 6.19
N LEU A 435 6.15 21.08 4.94
CA LEU A 435 5.96 21.98 3.82
C LEU A 435 4.47 22.05 3.49
N ASP A 436 3.92 23.24 3.55
CA ASP A 436 2.54 23.50 3.21
C ASP A 436 2.42 24.58 2.12
N LYS A 437 1.29 24.59 1.39
CA LYS A 437 1.05 25.53 0.29
C LYS A 437 -0.38 26.07 0.33
N GLY A 438 -0.48 27.38 0.10
CA GLY A 438 -1.77 28.06 -0.07
C GLY A 438 -1.75 29.06 -1.23
N ALA A 439 -2.76 29.91 -1.31
CA ALA A 439 -2.94 30.87 -2.39
C ALA A 439 -2.95 30.20 -3.78
N HIS A 440 -3.83 29.21 -3.96
CA HIS A 440 -4.07 28.56 -5.26
C HIS A 440 -5.18 29.26 -6.04
N THR A 441 -5.09 29.27 -7.36
CA THR A 441 -6.15 29.76 -8.26
C THR A 441 -7.51 29.12 -7.95
N PRO A 442 -8.63 29.88 -7.89
CA PRO A 442 -8.76 31.33 -8.20
C PRO A 442 -8.44 32.26 -7.01
N HIS A 443 -8.10 31.76 -5.86
CA HIS A 443 -7.87 32.50 -4.62
C HIS A 443 -6.37 32.82 -4.40
N CYS A 444 -5.66 33.17 -5.49
CA CYS A 444 -4.24 33.55 -5.42
C CYS A 444 -4.10 35.04 -5.14
N ASN A 445 -4.23 35.41 -3.87
CA ASN A 445 -4.11 36.80 -3.39
C ASN A 445 -3.68 36.84 -1.91
N PRO A 446 -3.19 37.99 -1.40
CA PRO A 446 -2.73 38.13 -0.02
C PRO A 446 -3.79 37.79 1.05
N GLN A 447 -5.06 38.16 0.82
CA GLN A 447 -6.14 37.89 1.79
C GLN A 447 -6.42 36.39 1.92
N ALA A 448 -6.45 35.66 0.81
CA ALA A 448 -6.61 34.23 0.80
C ALA A 448 -5.39 33.52 1.44
N LEU A 449 -4.17 34.04 1.21
CA LEU A 449 -2.97 33.52 1.87
C LEU A 449 -3.14 33.51 3.40
N VAL A 450 -3.58 34.64 3.99
CA VAL A 450 -3.79 34.76 5.45
C VAL A 450 -4.79 33.72 5.95
N SER A 451 -5.99 33.71 5.36
CA SER A 451 -7.07 32.83 5.83
C SER A 451 -6.75 31.35 5.63
N GLN A 452 -6.13 30.99 4.51
CA GLN A 452 -5.75 29.60 4.21
C GLN A 452 -4.61 29.11 5.13
N LEU A 453 -3.59 29.94 5.40
CA LEU A 453 -2.53 29.57 6.34
C LEU A 453 -3.09 29.30 7.75
N GLU A 454 -4.00 30.15 8.25
CA GLU A 454 -4.62 29.96 9.57
C GLU A 454 -5.45 28.69 9.63
N GLU A 455 -6.20 28.39 8.58
CA GLU A 455 -6.96 27.15 8.48
C GLU A 455 -6.03 25.91 8.35
N SER A 456 -4.96 26.02 7.55
CA SER A 456 -3.94 24.97 7.40
C SER A 456 -3.27 24.63 8.73
N LEU A 457 -2.85 25.63 9.51
CA LEU A 457 -2.28 25.41 10.84
C LEU A 457 -3.27 24.69 11.77
N THR A 458 -4.56 25.04 11.69
CA THR A 458 -5.62 24.34 12.44
C THR A 458 -5.76 22.89 12.01
N ARG A 459 -5.77 22.59 10.72
CA ARG A 459 -5.87 21.23 10.16
C ARG A 459 -4.63 20.41 10.47
N LEU A 460 -3.45 21.02 10.39
CA LEU A 460 -2.15 20.40 10.72
C LEU A 460 -1.92 20.24 12.23
N GLN A 461 -2.78 20.86 13.07
CA GLN A 461 -2.69 20.83 14.54
C GLN A 461 -1.33 21.32 15.05
N THR A 462 -0.80 22.40 14.48
CA THR A 462 0.49 22.99 14.81
C THR A 462 0.41 24.52 14.75
N ASP A 463 1.28 25.20 15.50
CA ASP A 463 1.34 26.67 15.50
C ASP A 463 2.19 27.22 14.34
N TYR A 464 2.97 26.38 13.68
CA TYR A 464 3.84 26.77 12.56
C TYR A 464 4.06 25.66 11.54
N VAL A 465 4.37 26.05 10.32
CA VAL A 465 4.99 25.18 9.31
C VAL A 465 6.45 25.55 9.11
N ASP A 466 7.29 24.60 8.72
CA ASP A 466 8.71 24.85 8.49
C ASP A 466 8.89 25.61 7.16
N ILE A 467 8.16 25.21 6.12
CA ILE A 467 8.18 25.84 4.80
C ILE A 467 6.74 26.17 4.40
N TYR A 468 6.47 27.41 4.00
CA TYR A 468 5.19 27.76 3.38
C TYR A 468 5.41 28.24 1.94
N MET A 469 4.62 27.77 0.98
CA MET A 469 4.77 28.17 -0.42
C MET A 469 3.49 28.80 -0.97
N LEU A 470 3.64 29.86 -1.76
CA LEU A 470 2.60 30.29 -2.67
C LEU A 470 2.40 29.20 -3.73
N HIS A 471 1.20 28.60 -3.81
CA HIS A 471 0.93 27.45 -4.65
C HIS A 471 0.82 27.80 -6.14
N ARG A 472 0.44 29.04 -6.46
CA ARG A 472 0.37 29.62 -7.79
C ARG A 472 0.79 31.09 -7.74
N ASP A 473 1.13 31.64 -8.91
CA ASP A 473 1.30 33.08 -9.09
C ASP A 473 -0.02 33.75 -9.55
N ASN A 474 -0.15 35.01 -9.23
CA ASN A 474 -1.12 35.94 -9.83
C ASN A 474 -0.39 37.18 -10.31
N PRO A 475 -0.03 37.26 -11.61
CA PRO A 475 0.72 38.39 -12.16
C PRO A 475 0.01 39.73 -12.05
N ASP A 476 -1.30 39.74 -11.87
CA ASP A 476 -2.09 40.99 -11.73
C ASP A 476 -1.88 41.66 -10.36
N ILE A 477 -1.29 40.97 -9.40
CA ILE A 477 -1.00 41.48 -8.05
C ILE A 477 0.49 41.81 -7.94
N PRO A 478 0.85 43.03 -7.50
CA PRO A 478 2.24 43.36 -7.24
C PRO A 478 2.92 42.42 -6.26
N VAL A 479 4.16 42.00 -6.52
CA VAL A 479 4.90 41.06 -5.66
C VAL A 479 5.03 41.56 -4.22
N GLY A 480 5.14 42.90 -4.03
CA GLY A 480 5.28 43.49 -2.72
C GLY A 480 4.11 43.21 -1.77
N GLU A 481 2.90 43.05 -2.30
CA GLU A 481 1.74 42.68 -1.47
C GLU A 481 1.87 41.28 -0.90
N PHE A 482 2.30 40.30 -1.70
CA PHE A 482 2.59 38.95 -1.21
C PHE A 482 3.77 38.93 -0.24
N MET A 483 4.87 39.61 -0.58
CA MET A 483 6.09 39.65 0.22
C MET A 483 5.86 40.27 1.59
N THR A 484 5.05 41.34 1.67
CA THR A 484 4.67 41.97 2.94
C THR A 484 3.96 40.96 3.85
N VAL A 485 2.91 40.30 3.37
CA VAL A 485 2.12 39.36 4.17
C VAL A 485 2.94 38.16 4.58
N LEU A 486 3.77 37.58 3.68
CA LEU A 486 4.66 36.45 4.00
C LEU A 486 5.64 36.82 5.13
N ASN A 487 6.23 38.03 5.08
CA ASN A 487 7.16 38.49 6.11
C ASN A 487 6.44 38.75 7.44
N GLU A 488 5.23 39.31 7.45
CA GLU A 488 4.41 39.43 8.66
C GLU A 488 4.17 38.07 9.35
N HIS A 489 3.76 37.06 8.59
CA HIS A 489 3.53 35.74 9.12
C HIS A 489 4.81 35.02 9.56
N LYS A 490 5.92 35.22 8.83
CA LYS A 490 7.24 34.74 9.25
C LYS A 490 7.67 35.40 10.57
N HIS A 491 7.51 36.72 10.69
CA HIS A 491 7.84 37.46 11.91
C HIS A 491 6.96 37.03 13.10
N ALA A 492 5.69 36.70 12.84
CA ALA A 492 4.78 36.12 13.82
C ALA A 492 5.11 34.65 14.19
N GLY A 493 6.11 34.06 13.58
CA GLY A 493 6.56 32.69 13.85
C GLY A 493 5.69 31.58 13.28
N ARG A 494 4.72 31.90 12.40
CA ARG A 494 3.80 30.92 11.79
C ARG A 494 4.46 30.10 10.68
N MET A 495 5.60 30.54 10.17
CA MET A 495 6.45 29.82 9.23
C MET A 495 7.93 30.15 9.48
N ARG A 496 8.84 29.22 9.17
CA ARG A 496 10.29 29.46 9.31
C ARG A 496 10.87 30.11 8.06
N ILE A 497 10.56 29.55 6.91
CA ILE A 497 10.89 30.11 5.58
C ILE A 497 9.67 30.03 4.68
N PHE A 498 9.74 30.74 3.56
CA PHE A 498 8.73 30.62 2.53
C PHE A 498 9.35 30.55 1.13
N GLY A 499 8.55 30.08 0.18
CA GLY A 499 8.94 29.84 -1.20
C GLY A 499 7.80 30.03 -2.19
N ALA A 500 8.09 29.75 -3.45
CA ALA A 500 7.14 29.87 -4.54
C ALA A 500 7.00 28.55 -5.32
N SER A 501 5.77 28.16 -5.62
CA SER A 501 5.46 27.01 -6.47
C SER A 501 4.78 27.48 -7.74
N ASN A 502 5.30 27.01 -8.88
CA ASN A 502 4.82 27.42 -10.21
C ASN A 502 4.91 28.93 -10.48
N TRP A 503 5.97 29.56 -10.02
CA TRP A 503 6.33 30.93 -10.33
C TRP A 503 7.43 30.93 -11.40
N SER A 504 7.39 31.93 -12.32
CA SER A 504 8.48 32.16 -13.27
C SER A 504 9.73 32.70 -12.57
N ILE A 505 10.89 32.48 -13.17
CA ILE A 505 12.16 32.99 -12.64
C ILE A 505 12.12 34.51 -12.51
N GLU A 506 11.60 35.23 -13.52
CA GLU A 506 11.50 36.68 -13.54
C GLU A 506 10.67 37.17 -12.36
N ARG A 507 9.58 36.49 -12.07
CA ARG A 507 8.67 36.84 -10.98
C ARG A 507 9.30 36.57 -9.60
N VAL A 508 10.10 35.51 -9.47
CA VAL A 508 10.88 35.21 -8.26
C VAL A 508 11.97 36.25 -8.06
N GLU A 509 12.68 36.67 -9.13
CA GLU A 509 13.68 37.74 -9.07
C GLU A 509 13.08 39.09 -8.68
N GLU A 510 11.93 39.43 -9.27
CA GLU A 510 11.19 40.64 -8.92
C GLU A 510 10.82 40.67 -7.44
N ALA A 511 10.27 39.54 -6.91
CA ALA A 511 9.89 39.42 -5.51
C ALA A 511 11.09 39.52 -4.58
N ASN A 512 12.19 38.82 -4.90
CA ASN A 512 13.40 38.80 -4.07
C ASN A 512 14.10 40.20 -4.07
N ARG A 513 14.12 40.88 -5.21
CA ARG A 513 14.66 42.23 -5.32
C ARG A 513 13.82 43.21 -4.49
N TRP A 514 12.50 43.16 -4.66
CA TRP A 514 11.60 44.02 -3.88
C TRP A 514 11.78 43.78 -2.36
N ALA A 515 11.87 42.52 -1.92
CA ALA A 515 12.10 42.19 -0.53
C ALA A 515 13.43 42.75 -0.01
N ALA A 516 14.53 42.62 -0.77
CA ALA A 516 15.84 43.16 -0.41
C ALA A 516 15.82 44.71 -0.27
N GLU A 517 15.16 45.42 -1.19
CA GLU A 517 14.99 46.86 -1.17
C GLU A 517 14.20 47.35 0.07
N HIS A 518 13.35 46.49 0.64
CA HIS A 518 12.53 46.80 1.82
C HIS A 518 13.07 46.15 3.12
N GLY A 519 14.29 45.56 3.09
CA GLY A 519 14.88 44.92 4.27
C GLY A 519 14.12 43.67 4.74
N MET A 520 13.42 43.00 3.84
CA MET A 520 12.60 41.82 4.10
C MET A 520 13.27 40.54 3.57
N SER A 521 12.79 39.40 4.04
CA SER A 521 13.20 38.10 3.51
C SER A 521 12.59 37.85 2.13
N GLY A 522 13.38 37.31 1.21
CA GLY A 522 12.91 36.78 -0.07
C GLY A 522 12.52 35.32 -0.02
N PHE A 523 12.16 34.75 -1.16
CA PHE A 523 11.94 33.30 -1.32
C PHE A 523 13.24 32.53 -1.08
N SER A 524 13.18 31.51 -0.23
CA SER A 524 14.32 30.66 0.12
C SER A 524 14.35 29.36 -0.69
N THR A 525 13.28 29.00 -1.39
CA THR A 525 13.15 27.77 -2.17
C THR A 525 12.04 27.88 -3.22
N MET A 526 12.09 27.02 -4.23
CA MET A 526 11.08 26.93 -5.29
C MET A 526 10.54 25.50 -5.41
N SER A 527 9.30 25.38 -5.92
CA SER A 527 8.66 24.11 -6.23
C SER A 527 7.98 24.14 -7.61
N ASN A 528 8.79 24.11 -8.65
CA ASN A 528 8.35 23.93 -10.03
C ASN A 528 8.59 22.48 -10.47
N ASN A 529 7.91 22.01 -11.52
CA ASN A 529 8.20 20.69 -12.08
C ASN A 529 9.67 20.60 -12.50
N PHE A 530 10.30 19.49 -12.16
CA PHE A 530 11.62 19.13 -12.69
C PHE A 530 11.79 17.60 -12.67
N SER A 531 12.03 17.03 -13.83
CA SER A 531 12.27 15.61 -14.01
C SER A 531 13.11 15.36 -15.27
N LEU A 532 13.64 14.15 -15.42
CA LEU A 532 14.43 13.78 -16.60
C LEU A 532 13.54 13.77 -17.87
N ALA A 533 12.35 13.16 -17.83
CA ALA A 533 11.37 13.37 -18.88
C ALA A 533 10.81 14.78 -18.77
N ARG A 534 10.81 15.53 -19.86
CA ARG A 534 10.30 16.91 -19.91
C ARG A 534 8.78 16.91 -20.02
N MET A 535 8.14 17.74 -19.22
CA MET A 535 6.70 17.98 -19.32
C MET A 535 6.38 18.69 -20.64
N VAL A 536 5.61 18.03 -21.51
CA VAL A 536 5.24 18.51 -22.84
C VAL A 536 4.03 19.42 -22.76
N ASP A 537 3.03 18.99 -21.97
CA ASP A 537 1.83 19.75 -21.66
C ASP A 537 1.63 19.78 -20.16
N PRO A 538 1.22 20.90 -19.55
CA PRO A 538 1.05 21.00 -18.11
C PRO A 538 0.08 19.96 -17.56
N VAL A 539 0.48 19.26 -16.49
CA VAL A 539 -0.39 18.29 -15.80
C VAL A 539 -1.67 18.97 -15.31
N TRP A 540 -1.50 20.19 -14.78
CA TRP A 540 -2.61 21.07 -14.39
C TRP A 540 -2.39 22.48 -14.93
N ALA A 541 -3.47 23.20 -15.19
CA ALA A 541 -3.39 24.58 -15.66
C ALA A 541 -2.53 25.48 -14.74
N GLY A 542 -1.68 26.29 -15.32
CA GLY A 542 -0.78 27.19 -14.60
C GLY A 542 0.44 26.52 -13.97
N CYS A 543 0.71 25.25 -14.29
CA CYS A 543 1.94 24.59 -13.86
C CYS A 543 3.12 24.98 -14.74
N ILE A 544 4.29 25.16 -14.12
CA ILE A 544 5.54 25.55 -14.78
C ILE A 544 6.61 24.50 -14.54
N SER A 545 7.41 24.19 -15.59
CA SER A 545 8.59 23.35 -15.51
C SER A 545 9.86 24.20 -15.44
N ALA A 546 10.83 23.76 -14.65
CA ALA A 546 12.18 24.31 -14.58
C ALA A 546 13.22 23.43 -15.31
N SER A 547 12.78 22.52 -16.19
CA SER A 547 13.65 21.56 -16.88
C SER A 547 14.36 22.14 -18.11
N ASP A 548 14.01 23.35 -18.56
CA ASP A 548 14.65 24.04 -19.67
C ASP A 548 16.07 24.54 -19.31
N ALA A 549 16.89 24.80 -20.33
CA ALA A 549 18.29 25.20 -20.14
C ALA A 549 18.44 26.52 -19.36
N ARG A 550 17.57 27.50 -19.61
CA ARG A 550 17.61 28.80 -18.93
C ARG A 550 17.31 28.66 -17.44
N SER A 551 16.28 27.89 -17.10
CA SER A 551 15.92 27.63 -15.70
C SER A 551 17.04 26.91 -14.95
N ARG A 552 17.67 25.91 -15.58
CA ARG A 552 18.78 25.17 -14.96
C ARG A 552 20.01 26.06 -14.73
N VAL A 553 20.35 26.93 -15.68
CA VAL A 553 21.47 27.89 -15.53
C VAL A 553 21.16 28.82 -14.35
N TRP A 554 19.99 29.42 -14.33
CA TRP A 554 19.58 30.33 -13.26
C TRP A 554 19.62 29.67 -11.87
N LEU A 555 19.05 28.45 -11.73
CA LEU A 555 19.08 27.69 -10.49
C LEU A 555 20.53 27.39 -10.03
N THR A 556 21.43 27.12 -10.99
CA THR A 556 22.83 26.87 -10.70
C THR A 556 23.55 28.16 -10.23
N GLU A 557 23.35 29.29 -10.90
CA GLU A 557 23.97 30.57 -10.56
C GLU A 557 23.52 31.09 -9.19
N HIS A 558 22.23 30.93 -8.88
CA HIS A 558 21.65 31.41 -7.62
C HIS A 558 21.68 30.38 -6.49
N GLN A 559 22.11 29.12 -6.78
CA GLN A 559 22.04 28.00 -5.83
C GLN A 559 20.68 27.91 -5.12
N MET A 560 19.60 28.22 -5.87
CA MET A 560 18.24 28.21 -5.36
C MET A 560 17.79 26.78 -5.13
N PRO A 561 17.44 26.38 -3.89
CA PRO A 561 16.92 25.05 -3.61
C PRO A 561 15.62 24.79 -4.36
N LEU A 562 15.57 23.68 -5.12
CA LEU A 562 14.39 23.26 -5.86
C LEU A 562 13.77 22.02 -5.19
N MET A 563 12.48 22.09 -4.89
CA MET A 563 11.65 21.00 -4.38
C MET A 563 10.69 20.54 -5.49
N PRO A 564 11.18 19.79 -6.49
CA PRO A 564 10.41 19.56 -7.71
C PRO A 564 9.28 18.55 -7.50
N TRP A 565 8.05 18.96 -7.89
CA TRP A 565 6.94 18.03 -7.98
C TRP A 565 7.00 17.22 -9.28
N SER A 566 6.37 16.04 -9.27
CA SER A 566 6.46 15.04 -10.35
C SER A 566 7.90 14.74 -10.79
N SER A 567 8.82 14.68 -9.82
CA SER A 567 10.25 14.47 -10.03
C SER A 567 10.59 13.17 -10.79
N GLN A 568 9.67 12.20 -10.74
CA GLN A 568 9.76 10.91 -11.43
C GLN A 568 8.82 10.82 -12.65
N ALA A 569 8.38 11.98 -13.19
CA ALA A 569 7.51 12.09 -14.36
C ALA A 569 6.28 11.15 -14.28
N ARG A 570 5.63 11.09 -13.11
CA ARG A 570 4.45 10.26 -12.81
C ARG A 570 4.60 8.79 -13.22
N GLY A 571 5.79 8.24 -13.05
CA GLY A 571 6.10 6.86 -13.33
C GLY A 571 6.47 6.56 -14.80
N PHE A 572 6.82 7.56 -15.61
CA PHE A 572 7.26 7.37 -16.99
C PHE A 572 8.39 6.32 -17.12
N PHE A 573 9.30 6.26 -16.16
CA PHE A 573 10.44 5.34 -16.14
C PHE A 573 10.19 4.04 -15.37
N THR A 574 8.94 3.68 -15.06
CA THR A 574 8.60 2.43 -14.34
C THR A 574 8.16 1.29 -15.26
N GLY A 575 8.24 1.46 -16.57
CA GLY A 575 7.68 0.54 -17.55
C GLY A 575 6.25 0.88 -18.00
N ARG A 576 5.61 1.89 -17.40
CA ARG A 576 4.28 2.38 -17.80
C ARG A 576 4.30 3.06 -19.18
N ALA A 577 5.35 3.81 -19.50
CA ALA A 577 5.46 4.48 -20.79
C ALA A 577 5.93 3.49 -21.88
N ASN A 578 5.09 3.36 -22.88
CA ASN A 578 5.36 2.56 -24.09
C ASN A 578 4.85 3.34 -25.31
N PRO A 579 5.68 3.60 -26.34
CA PRO A 579 5.26 4.40 -27.49
C PRO A 579 4.06 3.81 -28.25
N ASN A 580 3.77 2.51 -28.07
CA ASN A 580 2.63 1.83 -28.69
C ASN A 580 1.40 1.72 -27.78
N ASP A 581 1.49 2.15 -26.52
CA ASP A 581 0.38 2.15 -25.57
C ASP A 581 -0.06 3.58 -25.26
N HIS A 582 -1.31 3.89 -25.61
CA HIS A 582 -1.92 5.21 -25.42
C HIS A 582 -3.11 5.15 -24.44
N SER A 583 -3.20 4.10 -23.64
CA SER A 583 -4.31 3.89 -22.70
C SER A 583 -4.32 4.89 -21.55
N ASP A 584 -3.15 5.37 -21.10
CA ASP A 584 -3.02 6.40 -20.06
C ASP A 584 -3.01 7.80 -20.70
N ALA A 585 -4.19 8.40 -20.82
CA ALA A 585 -4.37 9.70 -21.48
C ALA A 585 -3.56 10.84 -20.85
N GLU A 586 -3.36 10.84 -19.53
CA GLU A 586 -2.55 11.87 -18.84
C GLU A 586 -1.06 11.66 -19.14
N LEU A 587 -0.58 10.45 -19.07
CA LEU A 587 0.82 10.13 -19.36
C LEU A 587 1.16 10.49 -20.81
N VAL A 588 0.27 10.14 -21.75
CA VAL A 588 0.39 10.48 -23.18
C VAL A 588 0.43 11.99 -23.39
N ARG A 589 -0.55 12.70 -22.87
CA ARG A 589 -0.66 14.15 -23.03
C ARG A 589 0.53 14.91 -22.45
N CYS A 590 0.95 14.54 -21.23
CA CYS A 590 1.91 15.36 -20.49
C CYS A 590 3.38 14.98 -20.75
N TRP A 591 3.65 13.74 -21.16
CA TRP A 591 5.02 13.22 -21.13
C TRP A 591 5.47 12.53 -22.42
N TYR A 592 4.56 12.16 -23.37
CA TYR A 592 4.98 11.50 -24.59
C TYR A 592 5.58 12.50 -25.57
N SER A 593 6.82 12.24 -25.95
CA SER A 593 7.54 12.89 -27.04
C SER A 593 8.69 12.01 -27.49
N GLU A 594 9.16 12.18 -28.72
CA GLU A 594 10.31 11.46 -29.24
C GLU A 594 11.53 11.59 -28.32
N ASP A 595 11.82 12.82 -27.87
CA ASP A 595 12.94 13.08 -26.97
C ASP A 595 12.80 12.38 -25.60
N ASN A 596 11.60 12.30 -25.03
CA ASN A 596 11.39 11.58 -23.78
C ASN A 596 11.54 10.08 -23.94
N PHE A 597 11.16 9.51 -25.07
CA PHE A 597 11.43 8.10 -25.37
C PHE A 597 12.92 7.85 -25.60
N ARG A 598 13.66 8.76 -26.24
CA ARG A 598 15.12 8.69 -26.34
C ARG A 598 15.80 8.76 -24.96
N ARG A 599 15.27 9.58 -24.03
CA ARG A 599 15.71 9.59 -22.62
C ARG A 599 15.42 8.26 -21.94
N LEU A 600 14.25 7.67 -22.15
CA LEU A 600 13.88 6.36 -21.62
C LEU A 600 14.84 5.26 -22.09
N GLU A 601 15.20 5.26 -23.39
CA GLU A 601 16.19 4.31 -23.91
C GLU A 601 17.56 4.43 -23.21
N ARG A 602 18.05 5.67 -23.00
CA ARG A 602 19.30 5.93 -22.30
C ARG A 602 19.24 5.52 -20.81
N VAL A 603 18.12 5.81 -20.16
CA VAL A 603 17.87 5.38 -18.77
C VAL A 603 17.89 3.86 -18.67
N ASN A 604 17.19 3.15 -19.57
CA ASN A 604 17.14 1.69 -19.57
C ASN A 604 18.53 1.07 -19.81
N ALA A 605 19.33 1.64 -20.70
CA ALA A 605 20.70 1.18 -20.96
C ALA A 605 21.59 1.35 -19.71
N MET A 606 21.58 2.53 -19.07
CA MET A 606 22.36 2.80 -17.87
C MET A 606 21.88 2.00 -16.65
N ALA A 607 20.58 1.83 -16.50
CA ALA A 607 19.99 1.04 -15.42
C ALA A 607 20.42 -0.44 -15.52
N LYS A 608 20.40 -0.99 -16.73
CA LYS A 608 20.87 -2.35 -17.00
C LYS A 608 22.36 -2.52 -16.70
N GLU A 609 23.18 -1.56 -17.12
CA GLU A 609 24.64 -1.56 -16.86
C GLU A 609 24.93 -1.51 -15.35
N ARG A 610 24.19 -0.71 -14.61
CA ARG A 610 24.41 -0.52 -13.16
C ARG A 610 23.65 -1.52 -12.27
N GLY A 611 22.81 -2.38 -12.83
CA GLY A 611 22.00 -3.35 -12.09
C GLY A 611 20.95 -2.71 -11.19
N VAL A 612 20.37 -1.57 -11.60
CA VAL A 612 19.35 -0.82 -10.86
C VAL A 612 18.07 -0.66 -11.68
N LEU A 613 17.00 -0.17 -11.05
CA LEU A 613 15.77 0.13 -11.77
C LEU A 613 15.89 1.41 -12.59
N PRO A 614 15.24 1.51 -13.77
CA PRO A 614 15.24 2.73 -14.59
C PRO A 614 14.79 3.98 -13.81
N ILE A 615 13.79 3.84 -12.93
CA ILE A 615 13.31 4.94 -12.10
C ILE A 615 14.38 5.48 -11.14
N ASN A 616 15.35 4.65 -10.71
CA ASN A 616 16.44 5.10 -9.84
C ASN A 616 17.41 6.01 -10.60
N ILE A 617 17.70 5.72 -11.86
CA ILE A 617 18.51 6.58 -12.73
C ILE A 617 17.81 7.92 -12.97
N ALA A 618 16.49 7.89 -13.25
CA ALA A 618 15.70 9.09 -13.45
C ALA A 618 15.66 9.98 -12.18
N LEU A 619 15.54 9.39 -11.00
CA LEU A 619 15.59 10.10 -9.74
C LEU A 619 17.01 10.64 -9.45
N ALA A 620 18.05 9.83 -9.70
CA ALA A 620 19.44 10.26 -9.56
C ALA A 620 19.78 11.45 -10.46
N TYR A 621 19.20 11.51 -11.67
CA TYR A 621 19.34 12.69 -12.52
C TYR A 621 18.86 13.98 -11.82
N VAL A 622 17.74 13.93 -11.12
CA VAL A 622 17.22 15.07 -10.35
C VAL A 622 18.12 15.38 -9.15
N LEU A 623 18.63 14.36 -8.46
CA LEU A 623 19.46 14.51 -7.27
C LEU A 623 20.89 14.99 -7.57
N CYS A 624 21.41 14.74 -8.77
CA CYS A 624 22.79 15.06 -9.18
C CYS A 624 22.89 16.37 -10.00
N GLN A 625 21.91 17.28 -9.88
CA GLN A 625 22.01 18.60 -10.48
C GLN A 625 23.08 19.48 -9.78
N SER A 626 23.56 20.51 -10.47
CA SER A 626 24.55 21.48 -9.95
C SER A 626 23.97 22.49 -8.94
N PHE A 627 22.69 22.39 -8.64
CA PHE A 627 21.96 23.17 -7.64
C PHE A 627 21.27 22.26 -6.64
N PRO A 628 20.95 22.72 -5.42
CA PRO A 628 20.30 21.91 -4.41
C PRO A 628 18.91 21.43 -4.86
N THR A 629 18.64 20.12 -4.77
CA THR A 629 17.34 19.55 -5.10
C THR A 629 16.80 18.70 -3.97
N PHE A 630 15.49 18.72 -3.77
CA PHE A 630 14.75 17.92 -2.80
C PHE A 630 13.51 17.37 -3.50
N PRO A 631 13.66 16.31 -4.33
CA PRO A 631 12.56 15.80 -5.15
C PRO A 631 11.42 15.27 -4.30
N LEU A 632 10.19 15.71 -4.66
CA LEU A 632 8.96 15.16 -4.14
C LEU A 632 8.71 13.80 -4.77
N ILE A 633 8.53 12.78 -3.93
CA ILE A 633 8.02 11.47 -4.31
C ILE A 633 6.58 11.34 -3.81
N GLY A 634 5.69 10.75 -4.59
CA GLY A 634 4.27 10.60 -4.25
C GLY A 634 3.86 9.12 -4.25
N PRO A 635 4.46 8.28 -3.40
CA PRO A 635 4.18 6.85 -3.40
C PRO A 635 2.77 6.58 -2.89
N ARG A 636 2.12 5.58 -3.52
CA ARG A 636 0.83 5.01 -3.09
C ARG A 636 1.00 3.65 -2.44
N LEU A 637 2.17 3.04 -2.62
CA LEU A 637 2.53 1.74 -2.08
C LEU A 637 3.88 1.83 -1.37
N LEU A 638 4.08 1.04 -0.34
CA LEU A 638 5.37 0.93 0.35
C LEU A 638 6.48 0.46 -0.60
N SER A 639 6.15 -0.39 -1.57
CA SER A 639 7.09 -0.82 -2.62
C SER A 639 7.59 0.35 -3.47
N GLU A 640 6.79 1.37 -3.73
CA GLU A 640 7.19 2.56 -4.48
C GLU A 640 8.13 3.45 -3.64
N THR A 641 7.86 3.55 -2.32
CA THR A 641 8.80 4.18 -1.38
C THR A 641 10.14 3.44 -1.41
N ARG A 642 10.13 2.15 -1.17
CA ARG A 642 11.33 1.31 -1.14
C ARG A 642 12.14 1.39 -2.45
N THR A 643 11.49 1.36 -3.60
CA THR A 643 12.16 1.42 -4.91
C THR A 643 12.68 2.81 -5.26
N SER A 644 12.28 3.87 -4.54
CA SER A 644 12.82 5.22 -4.73
C SER A 644 14.16 5.43 -4.02
N PHE A 645 14.39 4.81 -2.86
CA PHE A 645 15.58 5.01 -2.03
C PHE A 645 16.93 4.70 -2.71
N PRO A 646 17.07 3.62 -3.52
CA PRO A 646 18.34 3.34 -4.19
C PRO A 646 18.82 4.48 -5.12
N GLY A 647 17.92 5.33 -5.59
CA GLY A 647 18.29 6.54 -6.35
C GLY A 647 19.17 7.52 -5.58
N LEU A 648 19.13 7.51 -4.24
CA LEU A 648 19.98 8.35 -3.37
C LEU A 648 21.47 7.95 -3.43
N ASP A 649 21.78 6.69 -3.70
CA ASP A 649 23.16 6.17 -3.71
C ASP A 649 23.81 6.28 -5.06
N ILE A 650 23.05 6.54 -6.12
CA ILE A 650 23.56 6.67 -7.48
C ILE A 650 24.18 8.07 -7.66
N GLN A 651 25.48 8.07 -7.95
CA GLN A 651 26.19 9.28 -8.34
C GLN A 651 26.32 9.32 -9.86
N LEU A 652 25.81 10.39 -10.46
CA LEU A 652 25.95 10.68 -11.88
C LEU A 652 27.00 11.78 -12.06
N THR A 653 27.96 11.56 -12.96
CA THR A 653 28.90 12.60 -13.38
C THR A 653 28.18 13.69 -14.19
N PRO A 654 28.72 14.91 -14.27
CA PRO A 654 28.15 15.96 -15.14
C PRO A 654 28.04 15.54 -16.62
N GLN A 655 28.90 14.65 -17.08
CA GLN A 655 28.81 14.10 -18.44
C GLN A 655 27.64 13.14 -18.59
N GLU A 656 27.38 12.28 -17.61
CA GLU A 656 26.24 11.36 -17.61
C GLU A 656 24.91 12.13 -17.49
N VAL A 657 24.86 13.17 -16.64
CA VAL A 657 23.68 14.06 -16.53
C VAL A 657 23.36 14.70 -17.89
N ARG A 658 24.38 15.27 -18.57
CA ARG A 658 24.18 15.81 -19.93
C ARG A 658 23.77 14.74 -20.92
N TRP A 659 24.42 13.58 -20.89
CA TRP A 659 24.10 12.48 -21.81
C TRP A 659 22.64 12.02 -21.62
N LEU A 660 22.19 11.78 -20.39
CA LEU A 660 20.80 11.42 -20.11
C LEU A 660 19.82 12.46 -20.64
N ASN A 661 20.16 13.73 -20.56
CA ASN A 661 19.34 14.86 -21.04
C ASN A 661 19.56 15.19 -22.53
N LEU A 662 20.06 14.27 -23.34
CA LEU A 662 20.29 14.40 -24.78
C LEU A 662 21.36 15.42 -25.20
N GLY A 663 22.27 15.75 -24.29
CA GLY A 663 23.37 16.72 -24.53
C GLY A 663 23.06 18.15 -24.10
N ASP A 664 21.93 18.37 -23.54
CA ASP A 664 21.39 19.66 -23.14
C ASP A 664 21.77 20.01 -21.69
#